data_83886defe51c18d6d276a0efcd96df68
#
_entry.id   83886defe51c18d6d276a0efcd96df68
#
_cell.length_a   1.000
_cell.length_b   1.000
_cell.length_c   1.000
_cell.angle_alpha   90.00
_cell.angle_beta   90.00
_cell.angle_gamma   90.00
#
_symmetry.space_group_name_H-M   'P 1'
#
loop_
_entity.id
_entity.type
_entity.pdbx_description
1 polymer ?
#
loop_
_entity_poly.entity_id
_entity_poly.type
_entity_poly.pdbx_seq_one_letter_code
_entity_poly.pdbx_strand_id
1 'polypeptide(L)'
;MESTAPNRRQQIAALLKRYWGFDTFRPVQEQVILSVLAGRDTLALMPTGGGKSLTYQIPGLASEGVCIVVTPLIALMKDQVDRLRKLGIRALAIHSGLSARQIDIDLDNCVYGDVKFLYVAPERLASEAFRLRVQRMNVSLLAVDEAHCISQWGYDFRPSYLRIAELRERIPGVPVLALTASATPRVADDIMEKLRFAEPHLLRSDFSRPNLSYAVRHTDDKNEQLLRIIRNVGGSGNVYVRTREGAEQVAAFLRDEGISAEYYHGGLGHAERSMRQEAWISGRTPVMVATNAFGMGIDKPDVRYVVHYTMCDSLESYYQEAGRAGRDGRRSYAVLLISSDDAERIAKRFEADYPPLEKIRSIYEKICSYLQIAIGDGAQSSFLFNLRDFCTREHLYTGLVQNALKILSQNGYMTLMDEAANPARILFCVSRDDLYRLRVIRDDLDHIIRVLLRLYEGVFTDFRPIDETEIATWSGYTPEKVHDLLKRLWQLRVIRYIPSNRSPLLYMDEERLPTADLYISPESYQQRRKQTRERFERMLAYATAETGCRSSFLEAYFGVPEPRECGICDLCLARKRAARAPQAEASKKTVLELLRNDALDPREIVAALRSDPAQIAELLRKLSGEGKISILPDGKVTINR
;
A
#
# COMPACT_ATOMS: atom_id res chain seq x y z
N MET A 1 11.91 14.97 -40.63
CA MET A 1 11.54 14.02 -39.54
C MET A 1 10.04 13.99 -39.20
N GLU A 2 9.16 14.54 -40.01
CA GLU A 2 7.70 14.65 -39.72
C GLU A 2 6.82 13.51 -40.26
N SER A 3 7.35 12.60 -41.05
CA SER A 3 6.55 11.52 -41.71
C SER A 3 6.29 10.28 -40.86
N THR A 4 6.88 10.16 -39.66
CA THR A 4 6.75 8.95 -38.80
C THR A 4 5.68 9.08 -37.70
N ALA A 5 5.22 10.27 -37.40
CA ALA A 5 4.25 10.51 -36.30
C ALA A 5 2.83 9.95 -36.56
N PRO A 6 2.20 10.09 -37.72
CA PRO A 6 0.87 9.55 -37.97
C PRO A 6 0.83 8.02 -37.96
N ASN A 7 1.88 7.36 -38.41
CA ASN A 7 1.99 5.90 -38.41
C ASN A 7 2.10 5.33 -36.98
N ARG A 8 2.84 6.00 -36.07
CA ARG A 8 2.97 5.57 -34.69
C ARG A 8 1.65 5.68 -33.88
N ARG A 9 0.88 6.74 -34.10
CA ARG A 9 -0.44 6.87 -33.44
C ARG A 9 -1.40 5.78 -33.89
N GLN A 10 -1.42 5.45 -35.16
CA GLN A 10 -2.25 4.34 -35.65
C GLN A 10 -1.79 3.00 -35.09
N GLN A 11 -0.49 2.76 -35.03
CA GLN A 11 0.08 1.54 -34.44
C GLN A 11 -0.33 1.35 -32.97
N ILE A 12 -0.16 2.37 -32.12
CA ILE A 12 -0.51 2.27 -30.70
C ILE A 12 -2.01 2.14 -30.48
N ALA A 13 -2.85 2.80 -31.27
CA ALA A 13 -4.31 2.64 -31.23
C ALA A 13 -4.75 1.22 -31.64
N ALA A 14 -4.12 0.65 -32.68
CA ALA A 14 -4.37 -0.74 -33.08
C ALA A 14 -4.00 -1.75 -31.97
N LEU A 15 -2.88 -1.55 -31.27
CA LEU A 15 -2.47 -2.37 -30.14
C LEU A 15 -3.47 -2.25 -28.98
N LEU A 16 -3.91 -1.04 -28.65
CA LEU A 16 -4.91 -0.80 -27.60
C LEU A 16 -6.21 -1.55 -27.91
N LYS A 17 -6.72 -1.44 -29.12
CA LYS A 17 -7.95 -2.12 -29.55
C LYS A 17 -7.78 -3.64 -29.55
N ARG A 18 -6.65 -4.13 -30.08
CA ARG A 18 -6.37 -5.58 -30.19
C ARG A 18 -6.32 -6.28 -28.85
N TYR A 19 -5.60 -5.72 -27.87
CA TYR A 19 -5.32 -6.40 -26.61
C TYR A 19 -6.27 -6.03 -25.48
N TRP A 20 -6.77 -4.77 -25.44
CA TRP A 20 -7.62 -4.30 -24.34
C TRP A 20 -9.05 -3.96 -24.76
N GLY A 21 -9.35 -3.93 -26.07
CA GLY A 21 -10.68 -3.65 -26.58
C GLY A 21 -11.12 -2.18 -26.47
N PHE A 22 -10.20 -1.27 -26.13
CA PHE A 22 -10.49 0.16 -26.06
C PHE A 22 -10.25 0.85 -27.40
N ASP A 23 -11.13 1.78 -27.77
CA ASP A 23 -11.00 2.53 -29.02
C ASP A 23 -10.11 3.78 -28.87
N THR A 24 -9.99 4.34 -27.66
CA THR A 24 -9.25 5.59 -27.43
C THR A 24 -8.46 5.53 -26.13
N PHE A 25 -7.31 6.21 -26.11
CA PHE A 25 -6.54 6.49 -24.92
C PHE A 25 -7.17 7.61 -24.11
N ARG A 26 -6.93 7.62 -22.81
CA ARG A 26 -7.13 8.81 -21.99
C ARG A 26 -6.09 9.87 -22.40
N PRO A 27 -6.39 11.19 -22.35
CA PRO A 27 -5.54 12.23 -22.92
C PRO A 27 -4.05 12.13 -22.57
N VAL A 28 -3.73 11.94 -21.29
CA VAL A 28 -2.34 11.88 -20.81
C VAL A 28 -1.67 10.55 -21.16
N GLN A 29 -2.41 9.44 -21.27
CA GLN A 29 -1.84 8.14 -21.65
C GLN A 29 -1.17 8.21 -23.03
N GLU A 30 -1.85 8.78 -24.02
CA GLU A 30 -1.29 8.91 -25.37
C GLU A 30 -0.02 9.77 -25.35
N GLN A 31 -0.03 10.89 -24.63
CA GLN A 31 1.13 11.77 -24.51
C GLN A 31 2.34 11.06 -23.89
N VAL A 32 2.13 10.29 -22.82
CA VAL A 32 3.18 9.51 -22.16
C VAL A 32 3.73 8.45 -23.09
N ILE A 33 2.87 7.69 -23.76
CA ILE A 33 3.26 6.64 -24.73
C ILE A 33 4.10 7.22 -25.86
N LEU A 34 3.66 8.33 -26.46
CA LEU A 34 4.38 8.97 -27.55
C LEU A 34 5.71 9.56 -27.11
N SER A 35 5.79 10.12 -25.89
CA SER A 35 7.03 10.63 -25.30
C SER A 35 8.07 9.53 -25.16
N VAL A 36 7.67 8.39 -24.59
CA VAL A 36 8.54 7.21 -24.39
C VAL A 36 8.99 6.63 -25.74
N LEU A 37 8.08 6.50 -26.72
CA LEU A 37 8.40 6.03 -28.07
C LEU A 37 9.32 6.99 -28.85
N ALA A 38 9.36 8.27 -28.44
CA ALA A 38 10.34 9.24 -28.94
C ALA A 38 11.72 9.12 -28.27
N GLY A 39 11.91 8.16 -27.36
CA GLY A 39 13.17 7.94 -26.63
C GLY A 39 13.41 8.89 -25.47
N ARG A 40 12.38 9.61 -24.98
CA ARG A 40 12.53 10.57 -23.88
C ARG A 40 12.28 9.90 -22.53
N ASP A 41 13.15 10.20 -21.57
CA ASP A 41 12.86 9.94 -20.17
C ASP A 41 11.61 10.71 -19.75
N THR A 42 10.66 10.06 -19.09
CA THR A 42 9.37 10.66 -18.78
C THR A 42 8.93 10.30 -17.36
N LEU A 43 8.63 11.30 -16.56
CA LEU A 43 7.91 11.12 -15.30
C LEU A 43 6.42 11.38 -15.55
N ALA A 44 5.56 10.39 -15.29
CA ALA A 44 4.13 10.53 -15.44
C ALA A 44 3.43 10.47 -14.07
N LEU A 45 2.82 11.60 -13.68
CA LEU A 45 1.98 11.69 -12.50
C LEU A 45 0.54 11.39 -12.90
N MET A 46 0.05 10.20 -12.51
CA MET A 46 -1.27 9.72 -12.91
C MET A 46 -2.02 9.19 -11.69
N PRO A 47 -3.30 9.54 -11.50
CA PRO A 47 -4.07 9.10 -10.34
C PRO A 47 -4.19 7.58 -10.29
N THR A 48 -4.53 7.05 -9.11
CA THR A 48 -4.88 5.64 -8.95
C THR A 48 -6.11 5.32 -9.81
N GLY A 49 -6.05 4.21 -10.59
CA GLY A 49 -7.08 3.89 -11.58
C GLY A 49 -6.97 4.68 -12.90
N GLY A 50 -5.96 5.53 -13.06
CA GLY A 50 -5.68 6.29 -14.29
C GLY A 50 -5.18 5.44 -15.47
N GLY A 51 -4.97 4.13 -15.29
CA GLY A 51 -4.47 3.24 -16.34
C GLY A 51 -2.96 3.35 -16.57
N LYS A 52 -2.18 3.56 -15.50
CA LYS A 52 -0.71 3.65 -15.51
C LYS A 52 -0.04 2.50 -16.29
N SER A 53 -0.51 1.27 -16.08
CA SER A 53 0.11 0.09 -16.71
C SER A 53 0.10 0.15 -18.24
N LEU A 54 -0.95 0.69 -18.87
CA LEU A 54 -1.03 0.85 -20.33
C LEU A 54 0.09 1.72 -20.88
N THR A 55 0.57 2.70 -20.10
CA THR A 55 1.59 3.66 -20.55
C THR A 55 2.98 3.06 -20.74
N TYR A 56 3.26 1.89 -20.15
CA TYR A 56 4.48 1.12 -20.46
C TYR A 56 4.18 -0.16 -21.25
N GLN A 57 2.97 -0.72 -21.14
CA GLN A 57 2.61 -1.94 -21.85
C GLN A 57 2.47 -1.69 -23.36
N ILE A 58 1.84 -0.59 -23.75
CA ILE A 58 1.70 -0.23 -25.18
C ILE A 58 3.06 0.06 -25.84
N PRO A 59 3.94 0.95 -25.32
CA PRO A 59 5.25 1.16 -25.93
C PRO A 59 6.14 -0.08 -25.89
N GLY A 60 6.07 -0.91 -24.82
CA GLY A 60 6.77 -2.19 -24.76
C GLY A 60 6.34 -3.17 -25.87
N LEU A 61 5.06 -3.17 -26.27
CA LEU A 61 4.56 -3.97 -27.40
C LEU A 61 4.89 -3.35 -28.75
N ALA A 62 4.93 -2.03 -28.84
CA ALA A 62 5.23 -1.30 -30.07
C ALA A 62 6.72 -1.31 -30.43
N SER A 63 7.59 -1.61 -29.48
CA SER A 63 9.05 -1.65 -29.64
C SER A 63 9.56 -3.09 -29.71
N GLU A 64 10.70 -3.29 -30.39
CA GLU A 64 11.43 -4.55 -30.32
C GLU A 64 12.18 -4.68 -28.99
N GLY A 65 12.28 -5.91 -28.46
CA GLY A 65 12.99 -6.21 -27.23
C GLY A 65 12.09 -6.29 -25.99
N VAL A 66 12.71 -6.23 -24.82
CA VAL A 66 12.11 -6.46 -23.49
C VAL A 66 11.85 -5.13 -22.79
N CYS A 67 10.64 -4.93 -22.29
CA CYS A 67 10.34 -3.87 -21.34
C CYS A 67 10.62 -4.40 -19.91
N ILE A 68 11.59 -3.81 -19.21
CA ILE A 68 11.85 -4.11 -17.80
C ILE A 68 10.97 -3.22 -16.94
N VAL A 69 10.19 -3.84 -16.05
CA VAL A 69 9.28 -3.14 -15.12
C VAL A 69 9.75 -3.35 -13.68
N VAL A 70 10.28 -2.31 -13.06
CA VAL A 70 10.65 -2.33 -11.64
C VAL A 70 9.44 -1.94 -10.80
N THR A 71 9.01 -2.82 -9.89
CA THR A 71 7.85 -2.58 -9.02
C THR A 71 8.08 -3.21 -7.63
N PRO A 72 7.57 -2.58 -6.54
CA PRO A 72 7.96 -2.97 -5.18
C PRO A 72 7.19 -4.17 -4.62
N LEU A 73 6.16 -4.66 -5.33
CA LEU A 73 5.22 -5.63 -4.78
C LEU A 73 5.10 -6.90 -5.62
N ILE A 74 5.47 -8.02 -5.02
CA ILE A 74 5.40 -9.34 -5.65
C ILE A 74 3.97 -9.71 -6.08
N ALA A 75 2.97 -9.40 -5.26
CA ALA A 75 1.57 -9.69 -5.59
C ALA A 75 1.12 -8.95 -6.85
N LEU A 76 1.49 -7.66 -6.98
CA LEU A 76 1.20 -6.86 -8.15
C LEU A 76 1.91 -7.39 -9.41
N MET A 77 3.19 -7.80 -9.27
CA MET A 77 3.93 -8.42 -10.39
C MET A 77 3.19 -9.64 -10.92
N LYS A 78 2.80 -10.56 -10.04
CA LYS A 78 2.08 -11.78 -10.41
C LYS A 78 0.78 -11.47 -11.14
N ASP A 79 -0.03 -10.56 -10.57
CA ASP A 79 -1.30 -10.16 -11.18
C ASP A 79 -1.13 -9.54 -12.56
N GLN A 80 -0.14 -8.64 -12.73
CA GLN A 80 0.17 -8.03 -14.03
C GLN A 80 0.67 -9.07 -15.05
N VAL A 81 1.56 -9.98 -14.64
CA VAL A 81 2.06 -11.05 -15.51
C VAL A 81 0.93 -11.99 -15.93
N ASP A 82 0.05 -12.38 -15.01
CA ASP A 82 -1.07 -13.26 -15.30
C ASP A 82 -2.07 -12.60 -16.27
N ARG A 83 -2.34 -11.30 -16.11
CA ARG A 83 -3.17 -10.51 -17.05
C ARG A 83 -2.55 -10.47 -18.44
N LEU A 84 -1.25 -10.19 -18.56
CA LEU A 84 -0.55 -10.17 -19.84
C LEU A 84 -0.55 -11.55 -20.53
N ARG A 85 -0.31 -12.62 -19.77
CA ARG A 85 -0.35 -13.99 -20.27
C ARG A 85 -1.75 -14.38 -20.79
N LYS A 86 -2.82 -13.96 -20.11
CA LYS A 86 -4.21 -14.15 -20.59
C LYS A 86 -4.48 -13.43 -21.91
N LEU A 87 -3.78 -12.34 -22.18
CA LEU A 87 -3.83 -11.63 -23.47
C LEU A 87 -2.90 -12.23 -24.53
N GLY A 88 -2.21 -13.35 -24.25
CA GLY A 88 -1.27 -13.98 -25.15
C GLY A 88 0.10 -13.29 -25.22
N ILE A 89 0.41 -12.40 -24.28
CA ILE A 89 1.67 -11.65 -24.22
C ILE A 89 2.64 -12.36 -23.27
N ARG A 90 3.86 -12.67 -23.75
CA ARG A 90 4.88 -13.32 -22.92
C ARG A 90 5.45 -12.34 -21.90
N ALA A 91 5.20 -12.64 -20.63
CA ALA A 91 5.65 -11.85 -19.50
C ALA A 91 6.19 -12.76 -18.39
N LEU A 92 7.25 -12.32 -17.71
CA LEU A 92 7.90 -13.02 -16.62
C LEU A 92 8.01 -12.09 -15.38
N ALA A 93 8.06 -12.70 -14.19
CA ALA A 93 8.28 -11.98 -12.94
C ALA A 93 9.40 -12.63 -12.13
N ILE A 94 10.44 -11.88 -11.76
CA ILE A 94 11.55 -12.35 -10.93
C ILE A 94 11.41 -11.74 -9.52
N HIS A 95 11.16 -12.62 -8.54
CA HIS A 95 10.96 -12.24 -7.15
C HIS A 95 11.64 -13.21 -6.17
N SER A 96 11.59 -12.92 -4.86
CA SER A 96 12.27 -13.71 -3.82
C SER A 96 11.74 -15.13 -3.63
N GLY A 97 10.54 -15.43 -4.08
CA GLY A 97 9.93 -16.76 -3.97
C GLY A 97 10.31 -17.75 -5.07
N LEU A 98 11.18 -17.37 -6.03
CA LEU A 98 11.66 -18.27 -7.08
C LEU A 98 12.98 -18.93 -6.69
N SER A 99 13.20 -20.20 -7.13
CA SER A 99 14.47 -20.87 -7.00
C SER A 99 15.54 -20.22 -7.88
N ALA A 100 16.83 -20.35 -7.51
CA ALA A 100 17.94 -19.82 -8.30
C ALA A 100 17.91 -20.36 -9.75
N ARG A 101 17.62 -21.66 -9.92
CA ARG A 101 17.50 -22.30 -11.23
C ARG A 101 16.38 -21.68 -12.08
N GLN A 102 15.22 -21.40 -11.48
CA GLN A 102 14.12 -20.78 -12.22
C GLN A 102 14.47 -19.35 -12.64
N ILE A 103 15.14 -18.60 -11.76
CA ILE A 103 15.61 -17.24 -12.07
C ILE A 103 16.58 -17.26 -13.26
N ASP A 104 17.52 -18.23 -13.28
CA ASP A 104 18.46 -18.36 -14.39
C ASP A 104 17.76 -18.67 -15.72
N ILE A 105 16.79 -19.60 -15.72
CA ILE A 105 15.98 -19.94 -16.90
C ILE A 105 15.18 -18.72 -17.38
N ASP A 106 14.54 -18.00 -16.45
CA ASP A 106 13.71 -16.85 -16.79
C ASP A 106 14.54 -15.69 -17.35
N LEU A 107 15.75 -15.47 -16.82
CA LEU A 107 16.69 -14.48 -17.35
C LEU A 107 17.22 -14.86 -18.73
N ASP A 108 17.56 -16.13 -18.97
CA ASP A 108 18.00 -16.63 -20.26
C ASP A 108 16.86 -16.52 -21.31
N ASN A 109 15.62 -16.77 -20.92
CA ASN A 109 14.45 -16.52 -21.77
C ASN A 109 14.28 -15.05 -22.17
N CYS A 110 14.71 -14.11 -21.31
CA CYS A 110 14.72 -12.69 -21.65
C CYS A 110 15.86 -12.29 -22.59
N VAL A 111 16.98 -13.06 -22.61
CA VAL A 111 18.11 -12.80 -23.53
C VAL A 111 17.88 -13.44 -24.89
N TYR A 112 17.43 -14.68 -24.94
CA TYR A 112 17.39 -15.51 -26.16
C TYR A 112 15.97 -15.79 -26.65
N GLY A 113 14.95 -15.53 -25.85
CA GLY A 113 13.55 -15.75 -26.17
C GLY A 113 12.84 -14.48 -26.64
N ASP A 114 11.53 -14.56 -26.74
CA ASP A 114 10.64 -13.48 -27.18
C ASP A 114 9.79 -12.90 -26.04
N VAL A 115 10.37 -12.84 -24.84
CA VAL A 115 9.74 -12.20 -23.67
C VAL A 115 9.58 -10.72 -23.92
N LYS A 116 8.36 -10.19 -23.74
CA LYS A 116 8.05 -8.77 -23.91
C LYS A 116 8.13 -7.96 -22.63
N PHE A 117 7.80 -8.57 -21.50
CA PHE A 117 7.81 -7.89 -20.21
C PHE A 117 8.54 -8.71 -19.16
N LEU A 118 9.51 -8.09 -18.50
CA LEU A 118 10.20 -8.62 -17.34
C LEU A 118 9.89 -7.75 -16.11
N TYR A 119 9.05 -8.25 -15.22
CA TYR A 119 8.80 -7.62 -13.92
C TYR A 119 9.86 -8.04 -12.92
N VAL A 120 10.45 -7.08 -12.22
CA VAL A 120 11.54 -7.34 -11.29
C VAL A 120 11.41 -6.53 -10.00
N ALA A 121 11.67 -7.18 -8.87
CA ALA A 121 11.76 -6.49 -7.59
C ALA A 121 13.07 -5.69 -7.51
N PRO A 122 13.06 -4.46 -6.95
CA PRO A 122 14.24 -3.59 -6.92
C PRO A 122 15.44 -4.23 -6.19
N GLU A 123 15.20 -5.12 -5.22
CA GLU A 123 16.26 -5.88 -4.52
C GLU A 123 17.05 -6.81 -5.47
N ARG A 124 16.41 -7.29 -6.51
CA ARG A 124 17.02 -8.20 -7.50
C ARG A 124 17.99 -7.52 -8.45
N LEU A 125 17.89 -6.21 -8.60
CA LEU A 125 18.82 -5.42 -9.42
C LEU A 125 20.28 -5.53 -8.94
N ALA A 126 20.48 -5.88 -7.67
CA ALA A 126 21.80 -6.12 -7.09
C ALA A 126 22.43 -7.46 -7.46
N SER A 127 21.63 -8.46 -7.87
CA SER A 127 22.16 -9.81 -8.11
C SER A 127 23.09 -9.83 -9.31
N GLU A 128 24.21 -10.52 -9.17
CA GLU A 128 25.20 -10.65 -10.24
C GLU A 128 24.61 -11.34 -11.48
N ALA A 129 23.81 -12.37 -11.27
CA ALA A 129 23.10 -13.09 -12.34
C ALA A 129 22.22 -12.15 -13.19
N PHE A 130 21.49 -11.22 -12.55
CA PHE A 130 20.69 -10.22 -13.26
C PHE A 130 21.59 -9.21 -13.99
N ARG A 131 22.64 -8.70 -13.32
CA ARG A 131 23.53 -7.68 -13.87
C ARG A 131 24.27 -8.14 -15.13
N LEU A 132 24.70 -9.40 -15.16
CA LEU A 132 25.41 -9.98 -16.30
C LEU A 132 24.47 -10.19 -17.51
N ARG A 133 23.23 -10.63 -17.25
CA ARG A 133 22.29 -10.94 -18.33
C ARG A 133 21.62 -9.72 -18.91
N VAL A 134 21.33 -8.69 -18.11
CA VAL A 134 20.68 -7.47 -18.59
C VAL A 134 21.51 -6.76 -19.67
N GLN A 135 22.84 -6.82 -19.61
CA GLN A 135 23.73 -6.26 -20.63
C GLN A 135 23.63 -6.98 -21.99
N ARG A 136 23.10 -8.21 -22.00
CA ARG A 136 22.89 -9.01 -23.21
C ARG A 136 21.45 -8.96 -23.71
N MET A 137 20.53 -8.39 -22.92
CA MET A 137 19.14 -8.23 -23.31
C MET A 137 19.00 -7.07 -24.27
N ASN A 138 18.14 -7.21 -25.27
CA ASN A 138 17.67 -6.08 -26.04
C ASN A 138 16.56 -5.37 -25.25
N VAL A 139 16.94 -4.38 -24.41
CA VAL A 139 15.99 -3.66 -23.56
C VAL A 139 15.40 -2.49 -24.32
N SER A 140 14.08 -2.45 -24.48
CA SER A 140 13.37 -1.39 -25.19
C SER A 140 12.89 -0.25 -24.31
N LEU A 141 12.62 -0.53 -23.03
CA LEU A 141 12.07 0.42 -22.08
C LEU A 141 12.38 -0.01 -20.64
N LEU A 142 12.74 0.94 -19.79
CA LEU A 142 12.80 0.76 -18.34
C LEU A 142 11.61 1.49 -17.70
N ALA A 143 10.62 0.75 -17.25
CA ALA A 143 9.47 1.27 -16.51
C ALA A 143 9.71 1.17 -15.01
N VAL A 144 9.50 2.25 -14.27
CA VAL A 144 9.64 2.32 -12.81
C VAL A 144 8.26 2.62 -12.22
N ASP A 145 7.60 1.60 -11.74
CA ASP A 145 6.30 1.76 -11.07
C ASP A 145 6.50 2.16 -9.61
N GLU A 146 5.52 2.89 -9.06
CA GLU A 146 5.59 3.53 -7.75
C GLU A 146 6.92 4.29 -7.53
N ALA A 147 7.31 5.10 -8.52
CA ALA A 147 8.60 5.79 -8.57
C ALA A 147 8.87 6.70 -7.37
N HIS A 148 7.82 7.10 -6.62
CA HIS A 148 7.99 7.85 -5.36
C HIS A 148 8.83 7.10 -4.31
N CYS A 149 8.97 5.77 -4.45
CA CYS A 149 9.81 4.95 -3.55
C CYS A 149 11.31 5.27 -3.68
N ILE A 150 11.76 5.91 -4.76
CA ILE A 150 13.17 6.32 -4.92
C ILE A 150 13.52 7.56 -4.09
N SER A 151 12.53 8.37 -3.75
CA SER A 151 12.71 9.66 -3.11
C SER A 151 12.68 9.52 -1.59
N GLN A 152 13.69 10.06 -0.94
CA GLN A 152 13.71 10.22 0.53
C GLN A 152 12.61 11.19 1.01
N TRP A 153 12.16 12.07 0.13
CA TRP A 153 11.05 12.99 0.36
C TRP A 153 9.68 12.32 0.12
N GLY A 154 9.66 11.08 -0.43
CA GLY A 154 8.47 10.27 -0.60
C GLY A 154 7.99 9.69 0.74
N TYR A 155 6.74 9.28 0.80
CA TYR A 155 6.15 8.68 2.03
C TYR A 155 6.53 7.20 2.22
N ASP A 156 6.97 6.49 1.17
CA ASP A 156 7.41 5.08 1.19
C ASP A 156 8.79 4.94 0.54
N PHE A 157 9.80 5.56 1.15
CA PHE A 157 11.17 5.49 0.64
C PHE A 157 11.74 4.07 0.79
N ARG A 158 12.29 3.55 -0.31
CA ARG A 158 12.94 2.23 -0.38
C ARG A 158 14.35 2.37 -0.94
N PRO A 159 15.41 2.16 -0.13
CA PRO A 159 16.80 2.28 -0.59
C PRO A 159 17.14 1.44 -1.81
N SER A 160 16.49 0.28 -1.98
CA SER A 160 16.68 -0.61 -3.14
C SER A 160 16.35 0.07 -4.49
N TYR A 161 15.46 1.07 -4.50
CA TYR A 161 15.14 1.85 -5.71
C TYR A 161 16.30 2.70 -6.21
N LEU A 162 17.23 3.12 -5.36
CA LEU A 162 18.42 3.87 -5.79
C LEU A 162 19.28 3.08 -6.77
N ARG A 163 19.22 1.74 -6.72
CA ARG A 163 19.94 0.84 -7.65
C ARG A 163 19.41 0.90 -9.10
N ILE A 164 18.25 1.49 -9.33
CA ILE A 164 17.72 1.69 -10.68
C ILE A 164 18.64 2.62 -11.49
N ALA A 165 19.26 3.60 -10.85
CA ALA A 165 20.24 4.46 -11.50
C ALA A 165 21.49 3.69 -11.96
N GLU A 166 21.95 2.70 -11.18
CA GLU A 166 23.06 1.80 -11.57
C GLU A 166 22.66 0.88 -12.75
N LEU A 167 21.41 0.46 -12.81
CA LEU A 167 20.89 -0.33 -13.94
C LEU A 167 20.93 0.48 -15.25
N ARG A 168 20.59 1.77 -15.21
CA ARG A 168 20.65 2.65 -16.40
C ARG A 168 22.04 2.70 -17.04
N GLU A 169 23.10 2.69 -16.25
CA GLU A 169 24.49 2.69 -16.75
C GLU A 169 24.80 1.42 -17.58
N ARG A 170 24.06 0.32 -17.33
CA ARG A 170 24.24 -0.94 -18.04
C ARG A 170 23.39 -1.10 -19.31
N ILE A 171 22.39 -0.25 -19.47
CA ILE A 171 21.47 -0.21 -20.62
C ILE A 171 21.43 1.23 -21.19
N PRO A 172 22.55 1.74 -21.70
CA PRO A 172 22.62 3.10 -22.20
C PRO A 172 21.66 3.33 -23.38
N GLY A 173 21.06 4.51 -23.46
CA GLY A 173 20.13 4.87 -24.53
C GLY A 173 18.70 4.33 -24.38
N VAL A 174 18.42 3.52 -23.37
CA VAL A 174 17.06 3.04 -23.07
C VAL A 174 16.28 4.13 -22.32
N PRO A 175 15.10 4.54 -22.83
CA PRO A 175 14.29 5.54 -22.14
C PRO A 175 13.73 5.00 -20.82
N VAL A 176 13.56 5.90 -19.86
CA VAL A 176 12.95 5.60 -18.56
C VAL A 176 11.55 6.18 -18.48
N LEU A 177 10.58 5.36 -18.12
CA LEU A 177 9.23 5.81 -17.75
C LEU A 177 9.03 5.61 -16.25
N ALA A 178 9.05 6.70 -15.50
CA ALA A 178 8.71 6.69 -14.07
C ALA A 178 7.23 7.01 -13.87
N LEU A 179 6.56 6.22 -13.04
CA LEU A 179 5.11 6.28 -12.80
C LEU A 179 4.82 6.38 -11.31
N THR A 180 3.98 7.33 -10.94
CA THR A 180 3.43 7.40 -9.58
C THR A 180 2.09 8.16 -9.57
N ALA A 181 1.28 7.92 -8.52
CA ALA A 181 0.05 8.65 -8.30
C ALA A 181 0.19 9.79 -7.28
N SER A 182 1.22 9.74 -6.44
CA SER A 182 1.32 10.54 -5.21
C SER A 182 2.70 11.17 -5.05
N ALA A 183 3.03 12.11 -5.92
CA ALA A 183 4.26 12.88 -5.80
C ALA A 183 3.94 14.38 -5.72
N THR A 184 4.46 15.04 -4.67
CA THR A 184 4.51 16.50 -4.59
C THR A 184 5.54 17.05 -5.58
N PRO A 185 5.54 18.34 -5.93
CA PRO A 185 6.55 18.90 -6.83
C PRO A 185 7.99 18.56 -6.43
N ARG A 186 8.32 18.68 -5.16
CA ARG A 186 9.64 18.31 -4.63
C ARG A 186 10.01 16.84 -4.83
N VAL A 187 9.03 15.94 -4.63
CA VAL A 187 9.24 14.50 -4.87
C VAL A 187 9.41 14.22 -6.36
N ALA A 188 8.69 14.93 -7.23
CA ALA A 188 8.81 14.78 -8.67
C ALA A 188 10.21 15.19 -9.16
N ASP A 189 10.74 16.29 -8.68
CA ASP A 189 12.09 16.76 -9.02
C ASP A 189 13.15 15.75 -8.54
N ASP A 190 13.04 15.26 -7.30
CA ASP A 190 13.95 14.27 -6.74
C ASP A 190 13.91 12.92 -7.48
N ILE A 191 12.72 12.47 -7.95
CA ILE A 191 12.59 11.27 -8.79
C ILE A 191 13.40 11.43 -10.08
N MET A 192 13.25 12.55 -10.79
CA MET A 192 13.94 12.79 -12.06
C MET A 192 15.46 12.89 -11.84
N GLU A 193 15.90 13.54 -10.77
CA GLU A 193 17.31 13.62 -10.38
C GLU A 193 17.88 12.22 -10.05
N LYS A 194 17.24 11.47 -9.16
CA LYS A 194 17.74 10.15 -8.72
C LYS A 194 17.70 9.11 -9.85
N LEU A 195 16.76 9.20 -10.77
CA LEU A 195 16.72 8.40 -11.98
C LEU A 195 17.64 8.94 -13.09
N ARG A 196 18.35 10.06 -12.84
CA ARG A 196 19.28 10.68 -13.79
C ARG A 196 18.67 10.94 -15.17
N PHE A 197 17.52 11.59 -15.18
CA PHE A 197 16.91 12.01 -16.46
C PHE A 197 17.84 12.96 -17.19
N ALA A 198 18.02 12.75 -18.50
CA ALA A 198 18.85 13.62 -19.34
C ALA A 198 18.28 15.05 -19.37
N GLU A 199 16.96 15.15 -19.48
CA GLU A 199 16.19 16.40 -19.39
C GLU A 199 14.96 16.18 -18.50
N PRO A 200 14.62 17.11 -17.59
CA PRO A 200 13.39 17.03 -16.81
C PRO A 200 12.18 17.03 -17.74
N HIS A 201 11.41 15.96 -17.71
CA HIS A 201 10.18 15.84 -18.49
C HIS A 201 9.07 15.22 -17.65
N LEU A 202 8.13 16.08 -17.23
CA LEU A 202 7.01 15.74 -16.38
C LEU A 202 5.70 15.87 -17.14
N LEU A 203 4.95 14.77 -17.23
CA LEU A 203 3.58 14.76 -17.71
C LEU A 203 2.63 14.51 -16.54
N ARG A 204 1.66 15.40 -16.38
CA ARG A 204 0.70 15.35 -15.27
C ARG A 204 -0.71 15.13 -15.78
N SER A 205 -1.37 14.09 -15.26
CA SER A 205 -2.79 13.87 -15.48
C SER A 205 -3.62 14.82 -14.63
N ASP A 206 -4.85 15.04 -15.02
CA ASP A 206 -5.85 15.63 -14.15
C ASP A 206 -6.06 14.74 -12.91
N PHE A 207 -5.86 15.32 -11.73
CA PHE A 207 -6.06 14.66 -10.43
C PHE A 207 -7.51 14.69 -9.98
N SER A 208 -8.36 15.43 -10.68
CA SER A 208 -9.77 15.53 -10.35
C SER A 208 -10.50 14.20 -10.49
N ARG A 209 -11.38 13.93 -9.56
CA ARG A 209 -12.21 12.74 -9.52
C ARG A 209 -13.69 13.17 -9.40
N PRO A 210 -14.34 13.52 -10.52
CA PRO A 210 -15.69 14.11 -10.50
C PRO A 210 -16.76 13.16 -9.94
N ASN A 211 -16.47 11.88 -9.86
CA ASN A 211 -17.35 10.86 -9.28
C ASN A 211 -17.03 10.51 -7.82
N LEU A 212 -15.90 11.01 -7.26
CA LEU A 212 -15.47 10.69 -5.90
C LEU A 212 -15.75 11.86 -4.93
N SER A 213 -16.64 11.64 -3.99
CA SER A 213 -16.99 12.62 -2.96
C SER A 213 -16.13 12.43 -1.74
N TYR A 214 -15.31 13.42 -1.43
CA TYR A 214 -14.56 13.46 -0.17
C TYR A 214 -15.42 14.06 0.94
N ALA A 215 -15.37 13.46 2.13
CA ALA A 215 -16.05 13.96 3.31
C ALA A 215 -15.23 13.72 4.58
N VAL A 216 -15.27 14.63 5.50
CA VAL A 216 -14.78 14.46 6.87
C VAL A 216 -15.98 14.46 7.81
N ARG A 217 -16.00 13.55 8.77
CA ARG A 217 -17.03 13.44 9.79
C ARG A 217 -16.40 13.47 11.17
N HIS A 218 -16.73 14.52 11.90
CA HIS A 218 -16.36 14.64 13.30
C HIS A 218 -17.37 13.85 14.15
N THR A 219 -16.88 12.87 14.89
CA THR A 219 -17.71 11.99 15.72
C THR A 219 -16.87 11.31 16.78
N ASP A 220 -17.39 11.21 17.98
CA ASP A 220 -16.78 10.42 19.05
C ASP A 220 -17.26 8.96 19.00
N ASP A 221 -18.40 8.67 18.36
CA ASP A 221 -18.85 7.31 18.05
C ASP A 221 -18.59 6.98 16.56
N LYS A 222 -17.38 6.48 16.32
CA LYS A 222 -16.95 6.06 14.98
C LYS A 222 -17.67 4.79 14.51
N ASN A 223 -18.10 3.93 15.42
CA ASN A 223 -18.80 2.69 15.11
C ASN A 223 -20.19 2.99 14.54
N GLU A 224 -20.98 3.78 15.23
CA GLU A 224 -22.31 4.20 14.72
C GLU A 224 -22.19 4.90 13.37
N GLN A 225 -21.24 5.82 13.26
CA GLN A 225 -21.04 6.53 12.00
C GLN A 225 -20.60 5.62 10.85
N LEU A 226 -19.76 4.63 11.11
CA LEU A 226 -19.36 3.61 10.13
C LEU A 226 -20.57 2.80 9.64
N LEU A 227 -21.40 2.30 10.56
CA LEU A 227 -22.64 1.57 10.22
C LEU A 227 -23.57 2.42 9.35
N ARG A 228 -23.76 3.69 9.70
CA ARG A 228 -24.59 4.63 8.94
C ARG A 228 -24.08 4.81 7.51
N ILE A 229 -22.74 4.93 7.33
CA ILE A 229 -22.13 5.04 6.01
C ILE A 229 -22.36 3.78 5.20
N ILE A 230 -22.06 2.61 5.76
CA ILE A 230 -22.18 1.32 5.07
C ILE A 230 -23.63 1.05 4.66
N ARG A 231 -24.60 1.25 5.57
CA ARG A 231 -26.03 0.99 5.31
C ARG A 231 -26.61 1.95 4.28
N ASN A 232 -26.18 3.24 4.28
CA ASN A 232 -26.72 4.26 3.36
C ASN A 232 -26.09 4.19 1.97
N VAL A 233 -24.82 3.85 1.85
CA VAL A 233 -24.13 3.80 0.55
C VAL A 233 -24.32 2.44 -0.12
N GLY A 234 -24.22 1.37 0.65
CA GLY A 234 -24.29 -0.01 0.15
C GLY A 234 -23.14 -0.40 -0.79
N GLY A 235 -23.16 -1.63 -1.24
CA GLY A 235 -22.16 -2.16 -2.17
C GLY A 235 -20.83 -2.52 -1.51
N SER A 236 -19.77 -2.63 -2.32
CA SER A 236 -18.44 -3.00 -1.86
C SER A 236 -17.68 -1.79 -1.29
N GLY A 237 -16.94 -2.01 -0.20
CA GLY A 237 -16.16 -0.93 0.41
C GLY A 237 -14.94 -1.41 1.19
N ASN A 238 -14.05 -0.44 1.48
CA ASN A 238 -12.87 -0.63 2.31
C ASN A 238 -12.97 0.25 3.55
N VAL A 239 -12.57 -0.30 4.70
CA VAL A 239 -12.43 0.42 5.96
C VAL A 239 -10.97 0.36 6.40
N TYR A 240 -10.29 1.50 6.39
CA TYR A 240 -8.89 1.56 6.79
C TYR A 240 -8.75 1.85 8.26
N VAL A 241 -8.01 0.98 8.93
CA VAL A 241 -7.64 1.10 10.33
C VAL A 241 -6.11 1.01 10.45
N ARG A 242 -5.57 1.45 11.58
CA ARG A 242 -4.13 1.52 11.75
C ARG A 242 -3.48 0.22 12.19
N THR A 243 -4.11 -0.49 13.13
CA THR A 243 -3.52 -1.65 13.80
C THR A 243 -4.11 -2.96 13.29
N ARG A 244 -3.35 -4.06 13.41
CA ARG A 244 -3.82 -5.41 13.09
C ARG A 244 -5.03 -5.77 13.95
N GLU A 245 -4.92 -5.56 15.25
CA GLU A 245 -6.00 -5.78 16.22
C GLU A 245 -7.24 -4.93 15.91
N GLY A 246 -7.06 -3.64 15.56
CA GLY A 246 -8.18 -2.79 15.13
C GLY A 246 -8.88 -3.30 13.87
N ALA A 247 -8.15 -3.92 12.92
CA ALA A 247 -8.76 -4.53 11.75
C ALA A 247 -9.66 -5.72 12.13
N GLU A 248 -9.20 -6.56 13.04
CA GLU A 248 -9.96 -7.70 13.56
C GLU A 248 -11.18 -7.26 14.35
N GLN A 249 -11.02 -6.30 15.27
CA GLN A 249 -12.08 -5.77 16.13
C GLN A 249 -13.20 -5.09 15.32
N VAL A 250 -12.85 -4.21 14.39
CA VAL A 250 -13.86 -3.53 13.55
C VAL A 250 -14.55 -4.50 12.61
N ALA A 251 -13.85 -5.50 12.07
CA ALA A 251 -14.48 -6.53 11.24
C ALA A 251 -15.43 -7.42 12.07
N ALA A 252 -15.06 -7.78 13.30
CA ALA A 252 -15.93 -8.51 14.23
C ALA A 252 -17.20 -7.71 14.54
N PHE A 253 -17.03 -6.44 14.93
CA PHE A 253 -18.14 -5.53 15.18
C PHE A 253 -19.13 -5.44 13.99
N LEU A 254 -18.61 -5.32 12.75
CA LEU A 254 -19.47 -5.27 11.57
C LEU A 254 -20.25 -6.58 11.36
N ARG A 255 -19.64 -7.73 11.63
CA ARG A 255 -20.31 -9.04 11.54
C ARG A 255 -21.40 -9.17 12.59
N ASP A 256 -21.15 -8.73 13.82
CA ASP A 256 -22.15 -8.72 14.91
C ASP A 256 -23.37 -7.85 14.56
N GLU A 257 -23.14 -6.77 13.79
CA GLU A 257 -24.18 -5.89 13.25
C GLU A 257 -24.84 -6.42 11.94
N GLY A 258 -24.56 -7.68 11.56
CA GLY A 258 -25.12 -8.35 10.39
C GLY A 258 -24.53 -7.92 9.05
N ILE A 259 -23.36 -7.27 9.04
CA ILE A 259 -22.66 -6.88 7.82
C ILE A 259 -21.54 -7.88 7.55
N SER A 260 -21.56 -8.52 6.35
CA SER A 260 -20.49 -9.42 5.93
C SER A 260 -19.19 -8.63 5.74
N ALA A 261 -18.22 -8.87 6.61
CA ALA A 261 -16.93 -8.18 6.63
C ALA A 261 -15.77 -9.14 6.92
N GLU A 262 -14.66 -8.94 6.20
CA GLU A 262 -13.39 -9.60 6.45
C GLU A 262 -12.32 -8.59 6.85
N TYR A 263 -11.26 -9.08 7.50
CA TYR A 263 -10.11 -8.25 7.84
C TYR A 263 -8.84 -8.65 7.08
N TYR A 264 -7.95 -7.68 6.86
CA TYR A 264 -6.69 -7.90 6.14
C TYR A 264 -5.55 -7.07 6.72
N HIS A 265 -4.44 -7.74 7.06
CA HIS A 265 -3.23 -7.08 7.55
C HIS A 265 -1.97 -7.91 7.28
N GLY A 266 -0.80 -7.31 7.41
CA GLY A 266 0.49 -7.95 7.11
C GLY A 266 0.87 -9.12 8.02
N GLY A 267 0.19 -9.32 9.16
CA GLY A 267 0.42 -10.45 10.06
C GLY A 267 -0.24 -11.77 9.61
N LEU A 268 -1.15 -11.73 8.63
CA LEU A 268 -1.80 -12.92 8.09
C LEU A 268 -0.85 -13.72 7.20
N GLY A 269 -1.00 -15.05 7.19
CA GLY A 269 -0.30 -15.93 6.27
C GLY A 269 -0.65 -15.65 4.79
N HIS A 270 0.22 -16.05 3.87
CA HIS A 270 0.02 -15.77 2.44
C HIS A 270 -1.28 -16.37 1.89
N ALA A 271 -1.57 -17.63 2.24
CA ALA A 271 -2.79 -18.33 1.79
C ALA A 271 -4.06 -17.63 2.29
N GLU A 272 -4.06 -17.22 3.55
CA GLU A 272 -5.19 -16.53 4.17
C GLU A 272 -5.43 -15.15 3.56
N ARG A 273 -4.35 -14.39 3.31
CA ARG A 273 -4.43 -13.11 2.60
C ARG A 273 -5.06 -13.26 1.22
N SER A 274 -4.62 -14.26 0.46
CA SER A 274 -5.15 -14.54 -0.88
C SER A 274 -6.63 -14.92 -0.86
N MET A 275 -7.03 -15.79 0.07
CA MET A 275 -8.41 -16.23 0.22
C MET A 275 -9.37 -15.07 0.56
N ARG A 276 -9.00 -14.21 1.52
CA ARG A 276 -9.81 -13.06 1.94
C ARG A 276 -9.90 -12.00 0.84
N GLN A 277 -8.79 -11.74 0.15
CA GLN A 277 -8.75 -10.83 -0.99
C GLN A 277 -9.65 -11.32 -2.13
N GLU A 278 -9.63 -12.60 -2.45
CA GLU A 278 -10.46 -13.18 -3.49
C GLU A 278 -11.96 -13.17 -3.12
N ALA A 279 -12.30 -13.42 -1.85
CA ALA A 279 -13.65 -13.28 -1.34
C ALA A 279 -14.20 -11.87 -1.51
N TRP A 280 -13.35 -10.85 -1.27
CA TRP A 280 -13.74 -9.46 -1.45
C TRP A 280 -13.79 -9.05 -2.94
N ILE A 281 -12.84 -9.47 -3.77
CA ILE A 281 -12.85 -9.20 -5.22
C ILE A 281 -14.09 -9.79 -5.88
N SER A 282 -14.44 -11.04 -5.55
CA SER A 282 -15.62 -11.73 -6.08
C SER A 282 -16.95 -11.19 -5.54
N GLY A 283 -16.93 -10.31 -4.54
CA GLY A 283 -18.14 -9.75 -3.92
C GLY A 283 -18.81 -10.66 -2.89
N ARG A 284 -18.26 -11.84 -2.59
CA ARG A 284 -18.76 -12.71 -1.50
C ARG A 284 -18.73 -12.00 -0.14
N THR A 285 -17.69 -11.19 0.08
CA THR A 285 -17.55 -10.33 1.25
C THR A 285 -17.49 -8.88 0.77
N PRO A 286 -18.55 -8.08 0.97
CA PRO A 286 -18.59 -6.71 0.45
C PRO A 286 -17.66 -5.74 1.18
N VAL A 287 -17.38 -5.96 2.47
CA VAL A 287 -16.58 -5.04 3.29
C VAL A 287 -15.23 -5.65 3.64
N MET A 288 -14.16 -4.91 3.34
CA MET A 288 -12.81 -5.25 3.79
C MET A 288 -12.32 -4.23 4.81
N VAL A 289 -12.05 -4.68 6.04
CA VAL A 289 -11.42 -3.87 7.08
C VAL A 289 -9.93 -4.15 7.07
N ALA A 290 -9.10 -3.14 6.84
CA ALA A 290 -7.70 -3.41 6.60
C ALA A 290 -6.75 -2.34 7.14
N THR A 291 -5.50 -2.76 7.37
CA THR A 291 -4.38 -1.83 7.49
C THR A 291 -3.90 -1.41 6.09
N ASN A 292 -2.91 -0.52 6.01
CA ASN A 292 -2.25 -0.12 4.76
C ASN A 292 -1.65 -1.30 3.96
N ALA A 293 -1.53 -2.50 4.57
CA ALA A 293 -1.11 -3.71 3.88
C ALA A 293 -2.11 -4.14 2.78
N PHE A 294 -3.40 -3.75 2.90
CA PHE A 294 -4.41 -3.95 1.87
C PHE A 294 -4.48 -2.72 0.98
N GLY A 295 -3.67 -2.73 -0.04
CA GLY A 295 -3.61 -1.50 -0.79
C GLY A 295 -2.99 -1.63 -2.16
N MET A 296 -1.69 -1.47 -2.27
CA MET A 296 -0.99 -1.44 -3.55
C MET A 296 -1.29 -2.71 -4.37
N GLY A 297 -1.65 -2.53 -5.63
CA GLY A 297 -1.91 -3.64 -6.55
C GLY A 297 -3.35 -4.18 -6.58
N ILE A 298 -4.24 -3.75 -5.71
CA ILE A 298 -5.63 -4.19 -5.71
C ILE A 298 -6.45 -3.37 -6.69
N ASP A 299 -7.09 -4.05 -7.64
CA ASP A 299 -7.88 -3.46 -8.70
C ASP A 299 -9.31 -4.04 -8.71
N LYS A 300 -10.21 -3.41 -7.95
CA LYS A 300 -11.66 -3.68 -7.95
C LYS A 300 -12.37 -2.40 -8.39
N PRO A 301 -13.11 -2.42 -9.52
CA PRO A 301 -13.67 -1.19 -10.11
C PRO A 301 -14.86 -0.63 -9.32
N ASP A 302 -15.65 -1.49 -8.70
CA ASP A 302 -16.97 -1.21 -8.13
C ASP A 302 -16.97 -0.91 -6.62
N VAL A 303 -15.86 -0.42 -6.09
CA VAL A 303 -15.77 0.03 -4.69
C VAL A 303 -16.58 1.32 -4.51
N ARG A 304 -17.63 1.28 -3.66
CA ARG A 304 -18.56 2.41 -3.47
C ARG A 304 -18.11 3.37 -2.39
N TYR A 305 -17.39 2.87 -1.39
CA TYR A 305 -16.88 3.72 -0.32
C TYR A 305 -15.50 3.25 0.16
N VAL A 306 -14.71 4.22 0.57
CA VAL A 306 -13.52 4.04 1.38
C VAL A 306 -13.69 4.85 2.65
N VAL A 307 -13.66 4.19 3.79
CA VAL A 307 -13.75 4.84 5.10
C VAL A 307 -12.41 4.75 5.80
N HIS A 308 -11.84 5.89 6.14
CA HIS A 308 -10.70 5.96 7.04
C HIS A 308 -11.23 6.08 8.47
N TYR A 309 -11.29 4.95 9.17
CA TYR A 309 -11.72 4.86 10.56
C TYR A 309 -10.72 5.53 11.51
N THR A 310 -9.43 5.45 11.16
CA THR A 310 -8.35 6.21 11.78
C THR A 310 -7.70 7.14 10.76
N MET A 311 -7.27 8.31 11.21
CA MET A 311 -6.61 9.29 10.35
C MET A 311 -5.29 8.73 9.80
N CYS A 312 -5.03 8.95 8.51
CA CYS A 312 -3.78 8.59 7.83
C CYS A 312 -2.61 9.46 8.32
N ASP A 313 -1.40 8.95 8.11
CA ASP A 313 -0.17 9.66 8.47
C ASP A 313 0.18 10.79 7.51
N SER A 314 -0.38 10.75 6.28
CA SER A 314 -0.10 11.71 5.24
C SER A 314 -1.25 11.82 4.22
N LEU A 315 -1.27 12.92 3.48
CA LEU A 315 -2.23 13.13 2.38
C LEU A 315 -1.96 12.19 1.21
N GLU A 316 -0.70 11.77 1.00
CA GLU A 316 -0.33 10.83 -0.04
C GLU A 316 -0.98 9.45 0.19
N SER A 317 -0.85 8.93 1.41
CA SER A 317 -1.51 7.67 1.81
C SER A 317 -3.02 7.78 1.71
N TYR A 318 -3.59 8.87 2.25
CA TYR A 318 -5.02 9.14 2.16
C TYR A 318 -5.53 9.17 0.72
N TYR A 319 -4.85 9.91 -0.18
CA TYR A 319 -5.22 10.02 -1.58
C TYR A 319 -5.13 8.69 -2.32
N GLN A 320 -4.07 7.92 -2.06
CA GLN A 320 -3.88 6.61 -2.66
C GLN A 320 -4.94 5.59 -2.23
N GLU A 321 -5.31 5.59 -0.95
CA GLU A 321 -6.33 4.71 -0.37
C GLU A 321 -7.73 5.15 -0.79
N ALA A 322 -8.07 6.43 -0.68
CA ALA A 322 -9.33 7.01 -1.12
C ALA A 322 -9.59 6.82 -2.62
N GLY A 323 -8.52 6.91 -3.43
CA GLY A 323 -8.56 6.74 -4.88
C GLY A 323 -8.95 5.33 -5.36
N ARG A 324 -9.11 4.36 -4.45
CA ARG A 324 -9.63 3.02 -4.77
C ARG A 324 -11.13 3.02 -5.04
N ALA A 325 -11.86 3.98 -4.48
CA ALA A 325 -13.30 4.08 -4.72
C ALA A 325 -13.61 4.64 -6.12
N GLY A 326 -14.65 4.10 -6.74
CA GLY A 326 -15.24 4.61 -7.97
C GLY A 326 -14.37 4.55 -9.21
N ARG A 327 -13.56 3.51 -9.38
CA ARG A 327 -12.76 3.33 -10.60
C ARG A 327 -13.61 3.08 -11.86
N ASP A 328 -14.82 2.61 -11.67
CA ASP A 328 -15.83 2.42 -12.73
C ASP A 328 -16.54 3.72 -13.16
N GLY A 329 -16.17 4.87 -12.60
CA GLY A 329 -16.77 6.18 -12.89
C GLY A 329 -18.08 6.46 -12.16
N ARG A 330 -18.65 5.48 -11.44
CA ARG A 330 -19.88 5.68 -10.67
C ARG A 330 -19.62 6.47 -9.39
N ARG A 331 -20.65 7.15 -8.90
CA ARG A 331 -20.60 7.92 -7.64
C ARG A 331 -20.07 7.04 -6.51
N SER A 332 -19.08 7.55 -5.80
CA SER A 332 -18.42 6.88 -4.68
C SER A 332 -17.96 7.88 -3.64
N TYR A 333 -17.62 7.38 -2.46
CA TYR A 333 -17.37 8.23 -1.30
C TYR A 333 -16.05 7.85 -0.63
N ALA A 334 -15.25 8.85 -0.28
CA ALA A 334 -14.10 8.73 0.61
C ALA A 334 -14.40 9.50 1.89
N VAL A 335 -14.55 8.79 2.99
CA VAL A 335 -14.96 9.38 4.27
C VAL A 335 -13.86 9.20 5.30
N LEU A 336 -13.44 10.30 5.91
CA LEU A 336 -12.51 10.31 7.03
C LEU A 336 -13.30 10.54 8.33
N LEU A 337 -13.16 9.62 9.29
CA LEU A 337 -13.76 9.74 10.61
C LEU A 337 -12.72 10.31 11.59
N ILE A 338 -13.09 11.38 12.29
CA ILE A 338 -12.23 12.04 13.27
C ILE A 338 -12.96 12.17 14.58
N SER A 339 -12.31 11.78 15.67
CA SER A 339 -12.72 12.05 17.04
C SER A 339 -11.95 13.23 17.64
N SER A 340 -12.45 13.77 18.72
CA SER A 340 -11.86 14.92 19.43
C SER A 340 -10.42 14.66 19.89
N ASP A 341 -10.07 13.41 20.22
CA ASP A 341 -8.76 12.99 20.73
C ASP A 341 -7.77 12.49 19.66
N ASP A 342 -8.19 12.37 18.39
CA ASP A 342 -7.32 11.86 17.31
C ASP A 342 -6.06 12.71 17.11
N ALA A 343 -6.17 14.04 17.17
CA ALA A 343 -5.03 14.94 17.02
C ALA A 343 -3.99 14.72 18.12
N GLU A 344 -4.42 14.58 19.37
CA GLU A 344 -3.54 14.32 20.51
C GLU A 344 -2.88 12.94 20.42
N ARG A 345 -3.63 11.91 20.05
CA ARG A 345 -3.10 10.54 19.85
C ARG A 345 -2.01 10.51 18.80
N ILE A 346 -2.19 11.24 17.69
CA ILE A 346 -1.20 11.29 16.62
C ILE A 346 0.03 12.10 17.03
N ALA A 347 -0.15 13.21 17.76
CA ALA A 347 0.96 13.98 18.30
C ALA A 347 1.83 13.14 19.26
N LYS A 348 1.22 12.42 20.20
CA LYS A 348 1.92 11.48 21.09
C LYS A 348 2.68 10.40 20.33
N ARG A 349 2.09 9.89 19.26
CA ARG A 349 2.74 8.91 18.40
C ARG A 349 3.92 9.49 17.65
N PHE A 350 3.78 10.69 17.07
CA PHE A 350 4.87 11.36 16.40
C PHE A 350 6.10 11.52 17.30
N GLU A 351 5.90 11.87 18.56
CA GLU A 351 6.99 11.94 19.54
C GLU A 351 7.57 10.55 19.87
N ALA A 352 6.76 9.50 19.84
CA ALA A 352 7.24 8.13 20.00
C ALA A 352 8.00 7.62 18.76
N ASP A 353 7.59 8.01 17.55
CA ASP A 353 8.25 7.63 16.29
C ASP A 353 9.62 8.32 16.12
N TYR A 354 9.79 9.50 16.71
CA TYR A 354 11.03 10.29 16.70
C TYR A 354 11.48 10.65 18.11
N PRO A 355 11.99 9.69 18.89
CA PRO A 355 12.44 9.92 20.25
C PRO A 355 13.57 10.97 20.28
N PRO A 356 13.72 11.77 21.35
CA PRO A 356 14.86 12.65 21.53
C PRO A 356 16.20 11.91 21.35
N LEU A 357 17.21 12.57 20.79
CA LEU A 357 18.51 11.94 20.54
C LEU A 357 19.15 11.35 21.79
N GLU A 358 19.00 12.01 22.94
CA GLU A 358 19.45 11.52 24.24
C GLU A 358 18.78 10.18 24.60
N LYS A 359 17.49 10.04 24.27
CA LYS A 359 16.77 8.79 24.53
C LYS A 359 17.24 7.66 23.61
N ILE A 360 17.55 7.97 22.35
CA ILE A 360 18.13 6.99 21.41
C ILE A 360 19.49 6.52 21.89
N ARG A 361 20.34 7.46 22.34
CA ARG A 361 21.65 7.15 22.92
C ARG A 361 21.52 6.27 24.16
N SER A 362 20.60 6.63 25.06
CA SER A 362 20.32 5.82 26.27
C SER A 362 19.83 4.41 25.93
N ILE A 363 18.98 4.25 24.91
CA ILE A 363 18.51 2.92 24.46
C ILE A 363 19.66 2.11 23.86
N TYR A 364 20.53 2.74 23.04
CA TYR A 364 21.73 2.10 22.52
C TYR A 364 22.62 1.53 23.61
N GLU A 365 22.94 2.36 24.62
CA GLU A 365 23.75 1.96 25.75
C GLU A 365 23.14 0.80 26.55
N LYS A 366 21.83 0.88 26.81
CA LYS A 366 21.09 -0.16 27.51
C LYS A 366 21.07 -1.49 26.73
N ILE A 367 20.91 -1.44 25.39
CA ILE A 367 20.98 -2.65 24.55
C ILE A 367 22.37 -3.26 24.60
N CYS A 368 23.43 -2.47 24.43
CA CYS A 368 24.81 -2.96 24.52
C CYS A 368 25.10 -3.58 25.90
N SER A 369 24.59 -2.95 26.97
CA SER A 369 24.76 -3.46 28.33
C SER A 369 23.95 -4.75 28.57
N TYR A 370 22.72 -4.85 28.06
CA TYR A 370 21.89 -6.05 28.12
C TYR A 370 22.56 -7.23 27.41
N LEU A 371 23.21 -6.99 26.28
CA LEU A 371 23.94 -7.97 25.49
C LEU A 371 25.39 -8.21 25.98
N GLN A 372 25.83 -7.48 27.01
CA GLN A 372 27.19 -7.56 27.60
C GLN A 372 28.30 -7.29 26.59
N ILE A 373 28.08 -6.38 25.64
CA ILE A 373 29.07 -5.98 24.65
C ILE A 373 29.97 -4.90 25.27
N ALA A 374 31.29 -5.09 25.28
CA ALA A 374 32.25 -4.08 25.76
C ALA A 374 32.45 -2.96 24.72
N ILE A 375 32.90 -1.77 25.17
CA ILE A 375 33.28 -0.68 24.26
C ILE A 375 34.45 -1.16 23.37
N GLY A 376 34.34 -0.94 22.06
CA GLY A 376 35.31 -1.43 21.06
C GLY A 376 35.06 -2.86 20.55
N ASP A 377 34.06 -3.57 21.12
CA ASP A 377 33.70 -4.93 20.72
C ASP A 377 32.39 -4.99 19.92
N GLY A 378 32.08 -6.15 19.38
CA GLY A 378 30.79 -6.48 18.77
C GLY A 378 30.69 -6.20 17.27
N ALA A 379 31.69 -5.61 16.62
CA ALA A 379 31.66 -5.34 15.17
C ALA A 379 31.33 -6.62 14.36
N GLN A 380 30.42 -6.51 13.40
CA GLN A 380 30.03 -7.58 12.48
C GLN A 380 29.55 -8.86 13.19
N SER A 381 29.01 -8.73 14.41
CA SER A 381 28.54 -9.83 15.24
C SER A 381 27.03 -9.83 15.42
N SER A 382 26.46 -11.03 15.59
CA SER A 382 25.02 -11.21 15.81
C SER A 382 24.75 -11.70 17.24
N PHE A 383 23.76 -11.11 17.90
CA PHE A 383 23.37 -11.42 19.25
C PHE A 383 21.90 -11.83 19.29
N LEU A 384 21.56 -12.82 20.12
CA LEU A 384 20.16 -13.13 20.42
C LEU A 384 19.53 -11.98 21.20
N PHE A 385 18.48 -11.38 20.68
CA PHE A 385 17.86 -10.23 21.28
C PHE A 385 16.35 -10.41 21.43
N ASN A 386 15.91 -10.62 22.67
CA ASN A 386 14.47 -10.66 22.96
C ASN A 386 13.95 -9.25 23.29
N LEU A 387 13.35 -8.61 22.31
CA LEU A 387 12.83 -7.25 22.44
C LEU A 387 11.83 -7.09 23.59
N ARG A 388 10.94 -8.07 23.81
CA ARG A 388 9.94 -8.01 24.89
C ARG A 388 10.60 -8.11 26.27
N ASP A 389 11.52 -9.05 26.45
CA ASP A 389 12.27 -9.23 27.69
C ASP A 389 13.09 -7.97 28.00
N PHE A 390 13.82 -7.45 27.02
CA PHE A 390 14.56 -6.20 27.15
C PHE A 390 13.67 -5.04 27.57
N CYS A 391 12.53 -4.84 26.90
CA CYS A 391 11.59 -3.76 27.23
C CYS A 391 11.03 -3.89 28.64
N THR A 392 10.72 -5.11 29.06
CA THR A 392 10.22 -5.39 30.41
C THR A 392 11.28 -5.08 31.48
N ARG A 393 12.52 -5.51 31.28
CA ARG A 393 13.64 -5.28 32.22
C ARG A 393 14.00 -3.80 32.35
N GLU A 394 14.01 -3.10 31.21
CA GLU A 394 14.41 -1.68 31.17
C GLU A 394 13.24 -0.71 31.39
N HIS A 395 12.03 -1.22 31.63
CA HIS A 395 10.78 -0.44 31.76
C HIS A 395 10.56 0.52 30.58
N LEU A 396 10.79 0.01 29.34
CA LEU A 396 10.66 0.78 28.11
C LEU A 396 9.46 0.31 27.28
N TYR A 397 8.90 1.23 26.53
CA TYR A 397 7.82 0.93 25.59
C TYR A 397 8.39 0.26 24.34
N THR A 398 7.82 -0.86 23.90
CA THR A 398 8.32 -1.64 22.75
C THR A 398 8.43 -0.80 21.49
N GLY A 399 7.43 0.03 21.18
CA GLY A 399 7.44 0.93 20.01
C GLY A 399 8.57 1.95 20.07
N LEU A 400 8.88 2.49 21.24
CA LEU A 400 9.99 3.42 21.42
C LEU A 400 11.33 2.75 21.10
N VAL A 401 11.55 1.53 21.57
CA VAL A 401 12.79 0.78 21.32
C VAL A 401 12.90 0.39 19.85
N GLN A 402 11.81 -0.05 19.22
CA GLN A 402 11.78 -0.35 17.80
C GLN A 402 12.13 0.86 16.93
N ASN A 403 11.59 2.03 17.26
CA ASN A 403 11.87 3.26 16.54
C ASN A 403 13.33 3.74 16.75
N ALA A 404 13.85 3.62 17.96
CA ALA A 404 15.26 3.88 18.24
C ALA A 404 16.17 2.92 17.43
N LEU A 405 15.89 1.62 17.44
CA LEU A 405 16.62 0.63 16.65
C LEU A 405 16.57 0.93 15.14
N LYS A 406 15.41 1.35 14.63
CA LYS A 406 15.27 1.77 13.23
C LYS A 406 16.19 2.95 12.89
N ILE A 407 16.29 3.94 13.77
CA ILE A 407 17.17 5.09 13.57
C ILE A 407 18.64 4.67 13.67
N LEU A 408 18.99 3.82 14.63
CA LEU A 408 20.34 3.27 14.79
C LEU A 408 20.77 2.44 13.57
N SER A 409 19.87 1.61 13.03
CA SER A 409 20.10 0.84 11.81
C SER A 409 20.33 1.73 10.59
N GLN A 410 19.57 2.80 10.46
CA GLN A 410 19.72 3.77 9.36
C GLN A 410 21.05 4.55 9.42
N ASN A 411 21.69 4.61 10.59
CA ASN A 411 23.00 5.21 10.78
C ASN A 411 24.13 4.17 10.84
N GLY A 412 23.85 2.88 10.58
CA GLY A 412 24.86 1.82 10.45
C GLY A 412 25.43 1.32 11.78
N TYR A 413 24.69 1.44 12.89
CA TYR A 413 25.19 0.97 14.19
C TYR A 413 24.74 -0.44 14.54
N MET A 414 23.43 -0.69 14.46
CA MET A 414 22.86 -1.99 14.79
C MET A 414 21.54 -2.23 14.06
N THR A 415 21.33 -3.45 13.58
CA THR A 415 20.13 -3.83 12.82
C THR A 415 19.40 -4.98 13.49
N LEU A 416 18.12 -4.78 13.82
CA LEU A 416 17.24 -5.86 14.26
C LEU A 416 16.81 -6.69 13.05
N MET A 417 17.18 -7.96 13.03
CA MET A 417 16.80 -8.90 11.97
C MET A 417 15.56 -9.68 12.40
N ASP A 418 14.56 -9.74 11.50
CA ASP A 418 13.34 -10.50 11.73
C ASP A 418 13.60 -12.02 11.78
N GLU A 419 12.71 -12.75 12.43
CA GLU A 419 12.72 -14.19 12.76
C GLU A 419 12.91 -15.13 11.56
N ALA A 420 12.80 -14.67 10.32
CA ALA A 420 12.76 -15.48 9.11
C ALA A 420 14.15 -16.01 8.63
N ALA A 421 15.25 -15.63 9.28
CA ALA A 421 16.59 -15.82 8.71
C ALA A 421 17.40 -17.01 9.26
N ASN A 422 16.92 -17.75 10.29
CA ASN A 422 17.67 -18.87 10.86
C ASN A 422 16.86 -20.17 10.81
N PRO A 423 16.84 -20.87 9.65
CA PRO A 423 16.23 -22.19 9.55
C PRO A 423 16.95 -23.18 10.47
N ALA A 424 16.21 -24.16 10.98
CA ALA A 424 16.81 -25.30 11.65
C ALA A 424 17.89 -25.92 10.76
N ARG A 425 18.96 -26.46 11.35
CA ARG A 425 20.06 -27.07 10.61
C ARG A 425 20.40 -28.43 11.18
N ILE A 426 20.76 -29.38 10.30
CA ILE A 426 21.22 -30.71 10.69
C ILE A 426 22.53 -31.09 10.00
N LEU A 427 23.30 -31.94 10.68
CA LEU A 427 24.47 -32.62 10.16
C LEU A 427 24.46 -34.06 10.72
N PHE A 428 24.55 -35.08 9.88
CA PHE A 428 24.68 -36.46 10.35
C PHE A 428 26.08 -36.70 10.87
N CYS A 429 26.17 -37.27 12.08
CA CYS A 429 27.45 -37.59 12.77
C CYS A 429 27.87 -39.05 12.62
N VAL A 430 27.01 -39.88 12.05
CA VAL A 430 27.24 -41.32 11.85
C VAL A 430 27.35 -41.61 10.36
N SER A 431 28.10 -42.68 10.01
CA SER A 431 28.23 -43.12 8.63
C SER A 431 26.89 -43.68 8.09
N ARG A 432 26.75 -43.78 6.76
CA ARG A 432 25.61 -44.45 6.15
C ARG A 432 25.41 -45.89 6.62
N ASP A 433 26.52 -46.62 6.85
CA ASP A 433 26.50 -48.02 7.28
C ASP A 433 26.05 -48.16 8.74
N ASP A 434 26.43 -47.23 9.60
CA ASP A 434 25.98 -47.20 11.00
C ASP A 434 24.49 -46.84 11.13
N LEU A 435 23.95 -46.02 10.21
CA LEU A 435 22.51 -45.75 10.14
C LEU A 435 21.70 -47.02 9.84
N TYR A 436 22.22 -47.95 9.04
CA TYR A 436 21.57 -49.24 8.78
C TYR A 436 21.47 -50.09 10.05
N ARG A 437 22.44 -50.00 10.94
CA ARG A 437 22.44 -50.71 12.24
C ARG A 437 21.47 -50.08 13.25
N LEU A 438 21.28 -48.78 13.21
CA LEU A 438 20.34 -48.03 14.06
C LEU A 438 18.85 -48.22 13.65
N ARG A 439 18.56 -48.66 12.43
CA ARG A 439 17.20 -48.96 11.92
C ARG A 439 16.43 -50.00 12.74
N VAL A 440 17.10 -50.79 13.55
CA VAL A 440 16.50 -51.88 14.35
C VAL A 440 15.83 -51.38 15.64
N ILE A 441 15.99 -50.11 16.01
CA ILE A 441 15.68 -49.67 17.37
C ILE A 441 14.27 -49.01 17.51
N ARG A 442 13.76 -48.24 16.53
CA ARG A 442 12.41 -47.60 16.59
C ARG A 442 11.95 -47.15 15.21
N ASP A 443 10.74 -47.52 14.84
CA ASP A 443 10.12 -47.24 13.53
C ASP A 443 9.96 -45.72 13.26
N ASP A 444 9.64 -44.92 14.28
CA ASP A 444 9.43 -43.46 14.17
C ASP A 444 10.76 -42.71 13.85
N LEU A 445 11.87 -43.12 14.44
CA LEU A 445 13.20 -42.53 14.17
C LEU A 445 13.70 -42.92 12.79
N ASP A 446 13.54 -44.20 12.38
CA ASP A 446 13.91 -44.62 11.03
C ASP A 446 13.11 -43.90 9.96
N HIS A 447 11.82 -43.70 10.20
CA HIS A 447 10.96 -42.95 9.29
C HIS A 447 11.43 -41.50 9.09
N ILE A 448 11.73 -40.77 10.16
CA ILE A 448 12.26 -39.39 10.08
C ILE A 448 13.63 -39.38 9.38
N ILE A 449 14.52 -40.31 9.67
CA ILE A 449 15.83 -40.39 9.01
C ILE A 449 15.66 -40.56 7.48
N ARG A 450 14.74 -41.41 7.04
CA ARG A 450 14.45 -41.60 5.60
C ARG A 450 13.91 -40.32 4.96
N VAL A 451 13.01 -39.62 5.64
CA VAL A 451 12.46 -38.35 5.15
C VAL A 451 13.57 -37.29 5.01
N LEU A 452 14.43 -37.15 6.03
CA LEU A 452 15.57 -36.24 6.00
C LEU A 452 16.54 -36.52 4.84
N LEU A 453 16.89 -37.79 4.65
CA LEU A 453 17.80 -38.22 3.57
C LEU A 453 17.20 -38.06 2.17
N ARG A 454 15.88 -38.07 2.06
CA ARG A 454 15.15 -37.86 0.82
C ARG A 454 15.01 -36.36 0.46
N LEU A 455 14.83 -35.52 1.45
CA LEU A 455 14.57 -34.09 1.24
C LEU A 455 15.86 -33.27 1.13
N TYR A 456 16.93 -33.68 1.86
CA TYR A 456 18.11 -32.82 1.99
C TYR A 456 19.39 -33.58 1.57
N GLU A 457 20.01 -33.07 0.51
CA GLU A 457 21.31 -33.60 0.03
C GLU A 457 22.47 -32.96 0.81
N GLY A 458 23.57 -33.72 0.97
CA GLY A 458 24.83 -33.24 1.58
C GLY A 458 24.80 -33.13 3.10
N VAL A 459 23.81 -33.73 3.78
CA VAL A 459 23.63 -33.71 5.25
C VAL A 459 24.72 -34.50 6.02
N PHE A 460 25.56 -35.26 5.33
CA PHE A 460 26.71 -35.99 5.93
C PHE A 460 28.03 -35.20 5.90
N THR A 461 28.07 -34.14 5.07
CA THR A 461 29.33 -33.42 4.84
C THR A 461 29.30 -32.03 5.50
N ASP A 462 28.12 -31.41 5.60
CA ASP A 462 28.01 -30.06 6.11
C ASP A 462 26.65 -29.83 6.75
N PHE A 463 26.53 -28.79 7.59
CA PHE A 463 25.24 -28.34 8.14
C PHE A 463 24.32 -27.90 7.03
N ARG A 464 23.18 -28.58 6.87
CA ARG A 464 22.14 -28.22 5.90
C ARG A 464 20.94 -27.61 6.59
N PRO A 465 20.42 -26.49 6.06
CA PRO A 465 19.17 -25.92 6.53
C PRO A 465 18.01 -26.88 6.24
N ILE A 466 17.11 -27.04 7.20
CA ILE A 466 15.91 -27.87 7.09
C ILE A 466 14.66 -27.03 7.46
N ASP A 467 13.52 -27.44 6.93
CA ASP A 467 12.19 -26.91 7.29
C ASP A 467 11.40 -28.00 8.03
N GLU A 468 11.19 -27.81 9.33
CA GLU A 468 10.45 -28.74 10.18
C GLU A 468 8.99 -28.92 9.73
N THR A 469 8.39 -27.89 9.09
CA THR A 469 7.03 -27.96 8.56
C THR A 469 6.97 -28.81 7.28
N GLU A 470 7.97 -28.69 6.43
CA GLU A 470 8.12 -29.56 5.26
C GLU A 470 8.33 -31.02 5.67
N ILE A 471 9.20 -31.27 6.66
CA ILE A 471 9.42 -32.60 7.21
C ILE A 471 8.13 -33.17 7.81
N ALA A 472 7.36 -32.37 8.53
CA ALA A 472 6.07 -32.75 9.10
C ALA A 472 5.09 -33.19 8.00
N THR A 473 5.02 -32.42 6.92
CA THR A 473 4.17 -32.74 5.75
C THR A 473 4.55 -34.07 5.11
N TRP A 474 5.85 -34.32 4.90
CA TRP A 474 6.35 -35.54 4.25
C TRP A 474 6.34 -36.78 5.15
N SER A 475 6.46 -36.61 6.46
CA SER A 475 6.42 -37.68 7.43
C SER A 475 5.01 -38.05 7.90
N GLY A 476 4.02 -37.17 7.68
CA GLY A 476 2.68 -37.32 8.25
C GLY A 476 2.61 -37.09 9.77
N TYR A 477 3.66 -36.48 10.35
CA TYR A 477 3.71 -36.13 11.78
C TYR A 477 3.36 -34.65 12.00
N THR A 478 3.07 -34.28 13.25
CA THR A 478 2.93 -32.86 13.62
C THR A 478 4.31 -32.19 13.73
N PRO A 479 4.42 -30.86 13.52
CA PRO A 479 5.69 -30.15 13.68
C PRO A 479 6.35 -30.35 15.04
N GLU A 480 5.53 -30.41 16.12
CA GLU A 480 6.02 -30.65 17.50
C GLU A 480 6.65 -32.05 17.61
N LYS A 481 6.01 -33.07 17.03
CA LYS A 481 6.55 -34.43 17.02
C LYS A 481 7.84 -34.52 16.21
N VAL A 482 7.94 -33.83 15.07
CA VAL A 482 9.17 -33.74 14.28
C VAL A 482 10.28 -33.11 15.10
N HIS A 483 10.01 -31.99 15.77
CA HIS A 483 10.97 -31.31 16.64
C HIS A 483 11.50 -32.25 17.77
N ASP A 484 10.61 -32.98 18.42
CA ASP A 484 11.00 -33.95 19.47
C ASP A 484 11.82 -35.11 18.93
N LEU A 485 11.50 -35.63 17.75
CA LEU A 485 12.26 -36.68 17.09
C LEU A 485 13.65 -36.20 16.68
N LEU A 486 13.80 -34.98 16.15
CA LEU A 486 15.07 -34.35 15.84
C LEU A 486 15.93 -34.14 17.09
N LYS A 487 15.34 -33.68 18.20
CA LYS A 487 16.03 -33.59 19.50
C LYS A 487 16.50 -34.96 19.98
N ARG A 488 15.70 -36.02 19.80
CA ARG A 488 16.06 -37.36 20.21
C ARG A 488 17.19 -37.94 19.37
N LEU A 489 17.18 -37.72 18.05
CA LEU A 489 18.30 -38.08 17.17
C LEU A 489 19.59 -37.35 17.56
N TRP A 490 19.50 -36.10 18.01
CA TRP A 490 20.63 -35.35 18.54
C TRP A 490 21.15 -35.93 19.87
N GLN A 491 20.25 -36.25 20.81
CA GLN A 491 20.62 -36.91 22.08
C GLN A 491 21.31 -38.26 21.84
N LEU A 492 20.88 -39.01 20.83
CA LEU A 492 21.47 -40.27 20.43
C LEU A 492 22.78 -40.09 19.62
N ARG A 493 23.23 -38.87 19.40
CA ARG A 493 24.42 -38.50 18.60
C ARG A 493 24.38 -38.97 17.16
N VAL A 494 23.20 -39.25 16.63
CA VAL A 494 23.00 -39.61 15.21
C VAL A 494 23.14 -38.38 14.32
N ILE A 495 22.60 -37.24 14.78
CA ILE A 495 22.73 -35.95 14.10
C ILE A 495 23.22 -34.88 15.09
N ARG A 496 23.87 -33.84 14.55
CA ARG A 496 23.91 -32.52 15.18
C ARG A 496 22.68 -31.75 14.69
N TYR A 497 21.89 -31.26 15.62
CA TYR A 497 20.67 -30.48 15.33
C TYR A 497 20.75 -29.14 16.01
N ILE A 498 20.63 -28.11 15.19
CA ILE A 498 20.49 -26.73 15.62
C ILE A 498 19.02 -26.36 15.34
N PRO A 499 18.18 -26.25 16.37
CA PRO A 499 16.78 -25.89 16.15
C PRO A 499 16.65 -24.52 15.52
N SER A 500 15.58 -24.29 14.78
CA SER A 500 15.22 -22.95 14.30
C SER A 500 15.06 -22.04 15.50
N ASN A 501 15.88 -21.02 15.58
CA ASN A 501 15.78 -20.05 16.66
C ASN A 501 14.90 -18.91 16.18
N ARG A 502 13.65 -18.89 16.61
CA ARG A 502 12.67 -17.83 16.34
C ARG A 502 12.92 -16.55 17.13
N SER A 503 14.02 -16.48 17.86
CA SER A 503 14.39 -15.24 18.53
C SER A 503 14.99 -14.27 17.54
N PRO A 504 14.52 -13.04 17.45
CA PRO A 504 15.12 -12.04 16.58
C PRO A 504 16.59 -11.84 16.94
N LEU A 505 17.42 -11.65 15.92
CA LEU A 505 18.85 -11.36 16.07
C LEU A 505 19.07 -9.86 15.97
N LEU A 506 19.91 -9.32 16.85
CA LEU A 506 20.47 -7.99 16.70
C LEU A 506 21.87 -8.14 16.10
N TYR A 507 22.06 -7.56 14.91
CA TYR A 507 23.33 -7.49 14.23
C TYR A 507 23.99 -6.15 14.53
N MET A 508 25.24 -6.17 15.00
CA MET A 508 26.08 -4.98 15.17
C MET A 508 26.84 -4.73 13.88
N ASP A 509 26.53 -3.63 13.21
CA ASP A 509 27.19 -3.24 11.96
C ASP A 509 28.60 -2.69 12.26
N GLU A 510 28.75 -1.98 13.39
CA GLU A 510 30.02 -1.43 13.90
C GLU A 510 30.28 -1.87 15.34
N GLU A 511 31.47 -1.62 15.84
CA GLU A 511 31.83 -1.83 17.24
C GLU A 511 31.03 -0.95 18.19
N ARG A 512 30.88 -1.36 19.44
CA ARG A 512 30.24 -0.52 20.46
C ARG A 512 31.05 0.76 20.69
N LEU A 513 30.44 1.89 20.35
CA LEU A 513 31.00 3.21 20.62
C LEU A 513 30.57 3.72 22.01
N PRO A 514 31.37 4.61 22.62
CA PRO A 514 30.90 5.45 23.71
C PRO A 514 29.68 6.27 23.25
N THR A 515 28.71 6.46 24.14
CA THR A 515 27.46 7.19 23.80
C THR A 515 27.69 8.63 23.33
N ALA A 516 28.77 9.26 23.77
CA ALA A 516 29.17 10.59 23.32
C ALA A 516 29.57 10.62 21.84
N ASP A 517 30.15 9.54 21.34
CA ASP A 517 30.68 9.41 19.98
C ASP A 517 29.62 8.89 18.99
N LEU A 518 28.42 8.55 19.48
CA LEU A 518 27.31 8.10 18.66
C LEU A 518 26.77 9.26 17.83
N TYR A 519 27.15 9.31 16.56
CA TYR A 519 26.71 10.34 15.61
C TYR A 519 25.45 9.88 14.86
N ILE A 520 24.37 10.62 15.01
CA ILE A 520 23.14 10.41 14.25
C ILE A 520 23.04 11.55 13.23
N SER A 521 23.07 11.21 11.95
CA SER A 521 23.12 12.22 10.90
C SER A 521 21.84 13.09 10.89
N PRO A 522 21.98 14.41 10.64
CA PRO A 522 20.82 15.29 10.50
C PRO A 522 19.85 14.83 9.42
N GLU A 523 20.34 14.23 8.33
CA GLU A 523 19.53 13.72 7.22
C GLU A 523 18.68 12.53 7.67
N SER A 524 19.26 11.61 8.45
CA SER A 524 18.56 10.40 8.90
C SER A 524 17.53 10.68 10.01
N TYR A 525 17.70 11.75 10.78
CA TYR A 525 16.83 12.06 11.92
C TYR A 525 16.09 13.40 11.78
N GLN A 526 16.82 14.55 11.75
CA GLN A 526 16.19 15.87 11.81
C GLN A 526 15.35 16.17 10.56
N GLN A 527 15.88 15.88 9.38
CA GLN A 527 15.15 16.13 8.13
C GLN A 527 13.92 15.22 8.03
N ARG A 528 14.04 13.94 8.37
CA ARG A 528 12.90 13.02 8.37
C ARG A 528 11.86 13.39 9.41
N ARG A 529 12.28 13.77 10.63
CA ARG A 529 11.37 14.26 11.67
C ARG A 529 10.59 15.47 11.18
N LYS A 530 11.28 16.45 10.57
CA LYS A 530 10.65 17.64 9.98
C LYS A 530 9.64 17.27 8.89
N GLN A 531 10.03 16.41 7.95
CA GLN A 531 9.15 15.96 6.86
C GLN A 531 7.91 15.24 7.36
N THR A 532 8.07 14.32 8.32
CA THR A 532 6.94 13.60 8.90
C THR A 532 5.99 14.55 9.63
N ARG A 533 6.55 15.55 10.32
CA ARG A 533 5.76 16.60 10.97
C ARG A 533 4.98 17.43 9.95
N GLU A 534 5.62 17.90 8.88
CA GLU A 534 4.97 18.66 7.81
C GLU A 534 3.82 17.88 7.15
N ARG A 535 4.03 16.58 6.88
CA ARG A 535 2.96 15.71 6.35
C ARG A 535 1.79 15.59 7.30
N PHE A 536 2.09 15.37 8.57
CA PHE A 536 1.07 15.29 9.61
C PHE A 536 0.28 16.60 9.73
N GLU A 537 0.96 17.74 9.79
CA GLU A 537 0.32 19.07 9.86
C GLU A 537 -0.58 19.32 8.63
N ARG A 538 -0.16 18.90 7.44
CA ARG A 538 -0.96 18.99 6.22
C ARG A 538 -2.19 18.08 6.27
N MET A 539 -2.04 16.86 6.77
CA MET A 539 -3.17 15.94 6.94
C MET A 539 -4.17 16.47 7.98
N LEU A 540 -3.68 17.02 9.09
CA LEU A 540 -4.52 17.63 10.11
C LEU A 540 -5.25 18.87 9.56
N ALA A 541 -4.55 19.74 8.82
CA ALA A 541 -5.16 20.90 8.18
C ALA A 541 -6.26 20.49 7.18
N TYR A 542 -6.07 19.42 6.41
CA TYR A 542 -7.12 18.86 5.56
C TYR A 542 -8.32 18.37 6.37
N ALA A 543 -8.05 17.68 7.45
CA ALA A 543 -9.05 17.07 8.30
C ALA A 543 -9.91 18.11 9.03
N THR A 544 -9.30 19.19 9.51
CA THR A 544 -9.96 20.26 10.28
C THR A 544 -10.46 21.42 9.42
N ALA A 545 -10.24 21.41 8.09
CA ALA A 545 -10.72 22.47 7.22
C ALA A 545 -12.25 22.57 7.24
N GLU A 546 -12.77 23.78 7.50
CA GLU A 546 -14.21 24.10 7.54
C GLU A 546 -14.69 24.80 6.28
N THR A 547 -13.77 25.32 5.47
CA THR A 547 -14.06 26.08 4.25
C THR A 547 -13.27 25.54 3.05
N GLY A 548 -13.64 25.98 1.84
CA GLY A 548 -12.95 25.59 0.61
C GLY A 548 -13.55 24.35 -0.05
N CYS A 549 -12.68 23.57 -0.71
CA CYS A 549 -13.04 22.32 -1.38
C CYS A 549 -12.01 21.22 -1.06
N ARG A 550 -12.46 20.05 -0.63
CA ARG A 550 -11.60 18.92 -0.28
C ARG A 550 -10.75 18.44 -1.46
N SER A 551 -11.33 18.35 -2.67
CA SER A 551 -10.61 17.96 -3.87
C SER A 551 -9.54 18.98 -4.23
N SER A 552 -9.90 20.27 -4.24
CA SER A 552 -8.95 21.35 -4.53
C SER A 552 -7.79 21.40 -3.53
N PHE A 553 -8.04 21.08 -2.26
CA PHE A 553 -6.99 20.99 -1.25
C PHE A 553 -5.95 19.90 -1.60
N LEU A 554 -6.44 18.70 -1.98
CA LEU A 554 -5.58 17.59 -2.41
C LEU A 554 -4.82 17.91 -3.70
N GLU A 555 -5.51 18.47 -4.69
CA GLU A 555 -4.92 18.87 -5.97
C GLU A 555 -3.80 19.92 -5.78
N ALA A 556 -4.04 20.94 -4.95
CA ALA A 556 -3.04 21.94 -4.60
C ALA A 556 -1.82 21.32 -3.89
N TYR A 557 -2.06 20.37 -2.99
CA TYR A 557 -0.97 19.64 -2.30
C TYR A 557 -0.06 18.90 -3.30
N PHE A 558 -0.64 18.28 -4.33
CA PHE A 558 0.11 17.61 -5.39
C PHE A 558 0.61 18.56 -6.50
N GLY A 559 0.49 19.88 -6.28
CA GLY A 559 1.07 20.90 -7.14
C GLY A 559 0.26 21.19 -8.41
N VAL A 560 -1.07 21.04 -8.38
CA VAL A 560 -1.95 21.59 -9.42
C VAL A 560 -2.06 23.10 -9.17
N PRO A 561 -1.68 23.95 -10.15
CA PRO A 561 -1.60 25.40 -9.90
C PRO A 561 -2.95 26.06 -9.60
N GLU A 562 -3.98 25.66 -10.31
CA GLU A 562 -5.34 26.22 -10.21
C GLU A 562 -6.37 25.09 -10.05
N PRO A 563 -6.48 24.51 -8.85
CA PRO A 563 -7.41 23.42 -8.63
C PRO A 563 -8.85 23.91 -8.66
N ARG A 564 -9.70 23.18 -9.38
CA ARG A 564 -11.12 23.51 -9.51
C ARG A 564 -11.93 22.90 -8.38
N GLU A 565 -12.99 23.63 -7.98
CA GLU A 565 -13.92 23.11 -6.99
C GLU A 565 -14.72 21.92 -7.54
N CYS A 566 -14.74 20.82 -6.79
CA CYS A 566 -15.43 19.61 -7.22
C CYS A 566 -16.98 19.72 -7.16
N GLY A 567 -17.51 20.63 -6.37
CA GLY A 567 -18.96 20.84 -6.19
C GLY A 567 -19.70 19.72 -5.46
N ILE A 568 -19.00 18.67 -5.01
CA ILE A 568 -19.60 17.42 -4.52
C ILE A 568 -19.05 16.94 -3.17
N CYS A 569 -17.97 17.53 -2.65
CA CYS A 569 -17.46 17.22 -1.31
C CYS A 569 -18.37 17.82 -0.23
N ASP A 570 -18.15 17.40 1.01
CA ASP A 570 -18.91 17.87 2.18
C ASP A 570 -18.94 19.40 2.27
N LEU A 571 -17.79 20.08 2.11
CA LEU A 571 -17.67 21.54 2.21
C LEU A 571 -18.39 22.26 1.05
N CYS A 572 -18.24 21.77 -0.18
CA CYS A 572 -18.97 22.33 -1.33
C CYS A 572 -20.49 22.18 -1.18
N LEU A 573 -20.94 21.02 -0.66
CA LEU A 573 -22.36 20.79 -0.41
C LEU A 573 -22.88 21.63 0.75
N ALA A 574 -22.10 21.80 1.82
CA ALA A 574 -22.46 22.68 2.94
C ALA A 574 -22.63 24.14 2.47
N ARG A 575 -21.68 24.64 1.65
CA ARG A 575 -21.76 25.98 1.07
C ARG A 575 -22.99 26.16 0.16
N LYS A 576 -23.28 25.15 -0.70
CA LYS A 576 -24.50 25.18 -1.53
C LYS A 576 -25.78 25.20 -0.69
N ARG A 577 -25.82 24.47 0.42
CA ARG A 577 -26.94 24.49 1.37
C ARG A 577 -27.06 25.84 2.07
N ALA A 578 -25.96 26.39 2.55
CA ALA A 578 -25.92 27.69 3.19
C ALA A 578 -26.37 28.82 2.24
N ALA A 579 -25.94 28.77 0.97
CA ALA A 579 -26.38 29.74 -0.03
C ALA A 579 -27.89 29.66 -0.37
N ARG A 580 -28.49 28.46 -0.25
CA ARG A 580 -29.91 28.23 -0.48
C ARG A 580 -30.77 28.52 0.76
N ALA A 581 -30.21 28.51 1.95
CA ALA A 581 -30.95 28.66 3.20
C ALA A 581 -31.71 29.99 3.31
N PRO A 582 -31.13 31.18 2.97
CA PRO A 582 -31.86 32.45 3.02
C PRO A 582 -33.04 32.48 2.05
N GLN A 583 -32.86 31.91 0.84
CA GLN A 583 -33.92 31.85 -0.17
C GLN A 583 -35.04 30.89 0.24
N ALA A 584 -34.70 29.77 0.87
CA ALA A 584 -35.67 28.82 1.40
C ALA A 584 -36.46 29.42 2.58
N GLU A 585 -35.81 30.18 3.46
CA GLU A 585 -36.48 30.85 4.58
C GLU A 585 -37.39 32.00 4.09
N ALA A 586 -36.95 32.76 3.08
CA ALA A 586 -37.79 33.76 2.43
C ALA A 586 -39.01 33.11 1.75
N SER A 587 -38.81 32.02 1.02
CA SER A 587 -39.91 31.26 0.40
C SER A 587 -40.85 30.68 1.44
N LYS A 588 -40.36 30.19 2.58
CA LYS A 588 -41.16 29.69 3.69
C LYS A 588 -42.05 30.79 4.28
N LYS A 589 -41.45 31.96 4.51
CA LYS A 589 -42.19 33.13 5.02
C LYS A 589 -43.30 33.57 4.06
N THR A 590 -42.99 33.66 2.77
CA THR A 590 -43.93 34.04 1.73
C THR A 590 -45.06 33.02 1.57
N VAL A 591 -44.75 31.70 1.62
CA VAL A 591 -45.78 30.63 1.62
C VAL A 591 -46.72 30.76 2.80
N LEU A 592 -46.20 30.96 4.01
CA LEU A 592 -47.05 31.14 5.20
C LEU A 592 -47.86 32.43 5.14
N GLU A 593 -47.33 33.50 4.55
CA GLU A 593 -48.09 34.77 4.32
C GLU A 593 -49.21 34.56 3.30
N LEU A 594 -48.96 33.88 2.19
CA LEU A 594 -49.98 33.55 1.18
C LEU A 594 -51.12 32.70 1.77
N LEU A 595 -50.78 31.73 2.63
CA LEU A 595 -51.77 30.83 3.24
C LEU A 595 -52.52 31.44 4.44
N ARG A 596 -52.21 32.68 4.87
CA ARG A 596 -52.90 33.34 6.00
C ARG A 596 -54.35 33.64 5.69
N ASN A 597 -54.64 34.00 4.44
CA ASN A 597 -55.97 34.49 4.06
C ASN A 597 -56.81 33.38 3.41
N ASP A 598 -56.20 32.51 2.60
CA ASP A 598 -56.93 31.50 1.84
C ASP A 598 -56.17 30.17 1.76
N ALA A 599 -56.89 29.04 1.64
CA ALA A 599 -56.32 27.76 1.29
C ALA A 599 -56.03 27.73 -0.22
N LEU A 600 -54.78 27.50 -0.60
CA LEU A 600 -54.29 27.55 -1.99
C LEU A 600 -53.93 26.17 -2.54
N ASP A 601 -54.14 25.97 -3.84
CA ASP A 601 -53.59 24.82 -4.55
C ASP A 601 -52.07 24.93 -4.62
N PRO A 602 -51.31 23.84 -4.46
CA PRO A 602 -49.84 23.84 -4.61
C PRO A 602 -49.35 24.49 -5.90
N ARG A 603 -50.14 24.41 -6.99
CA ARG A 603 -49.80 25.04 -8.28
C ARG A 603 -49.93 26.58 -8.22
N GLU A 604 -50.86 27.08 -7.47
CA GLU A 604 -51.03 28.53 -7.25
C GLU A 604 -49.84 29.09 -6.44
N ILE A 605 -49.39 28.35 -5.45
CA ILE A 605 -48.19 28.69 -4.65
C ILE A 605 -46.94 28.70 -5.54
N VAL A 606 -46.77 27.70 -6.42
CA VAL A 606 -45.68 27.66 -7.39
C VAL A 606 -45.70 28.87 -8.33
N ALA A 607 -46.87 29.22 -8.84
CA ALA A 607 -47.04 30.38 -9.73
C ALA A 607 -46.71 31.70 -9.03
N ALA A 608 -47.22 31.89 -7.79
CA ALA A 608 -46.98 33.08 -6.99
C ALA A 608 -45.51 33.30 -6.63
N LEU A 609 -44.78 32.22 -6.33
CA LEU A 609 -43.37 32.26 -5.97
C LEU A 609 -42.43 32.22 -7.18
N ARG A 610 -42.93 31.95 -8.39
CA ARG A 610 -42.13 31.73 -9.61
C ARG A 610 -40.95 30.76 -9.37
N SER A 611 -41.20 29.73 -8.60
CA SER A 611 -40.19 28.76 -8.16
C SER A 611 -40.39 27.39 -8.79
N ASP A 612 -39.35 26.51 -8.75
CA ASP A 612 -39.44 25.14 -9.24
C ASP A 612 -40.53 24.36 -8.45
N PRO A 613 -41.48 23.71 -9.13
CA PRO A 613 -42.52 22.89 -8.51
C PRO A 613 -41.98 21.85 -7.52
N ALA A 614 -40.83 21.23 -7.80
CA ALA A 614 -40.19 20.23 -6.94
C ALA A 614 -39.72 20.85 -5.60
N GLN A 615 -39.18 22.06 -5.65
CA GLN A 615 -38.72 22.79 -4.44
C GLN A 615 -39.92 23.22 -3.57
N ILE A 616 -41.00 23.66 -4.16
CA ILE A 616 -42.22 24.02 -3.43
C ILE A 616 -42.87 22.78 -2.80
N ALA A 617 -42.92 21.66 -3.52
CA ALA A 617 -43.44 20.40 -2.98
C ALA A 617 -42.62 19.89 -1.77
N GLU A 618 -41.29 20.04 -1.80
CA GLU A 618 -40.43 19.72 -0.68
C GLU A 618 -40.63 20.66 0.51
N LEU A 619 -40.78 21.97 0.25
CA LEU A 619 -41.06 22.97 1.26
C LEU A 619 -42.42 22.72 1.95
N LEU A 620 -43.45 22.41 1.19
CA LEU A 620 -44.78 22.09 1.72
C LEU A 620 -44.78 20.83 2.57
N ARG A 621 -44.06 19.77 2.12
CA ARG A 621 -43.87 18.55 2.93
C ARG A 621 -43.18 18.85 4.25
N LYS A 622 -42.16 19.70 4.24
CA LYS A 622 -41.45 20.11 5.44
C LYS A 622 -42.32 20.91 6.40
N LEU A 623 -43.06 21.87 5.87
CA LEU A 623 -44.01 22.71 6.66
C LEU A 623 -45.13 21.85 7.26
N SER A 624 -45.62 20.86 6.52
CA SER A 624 -46.64 19.91 7.03
C SER A 624 -46.05 19.03 8.14
N GLY A 625 -44.80 18.53 7.96
CA GLY A 625 -44.10 17.76 9.00
C GLY A 625 -43.77 18.58 10.26
N GLU A 626 -43.58 19.91 10.11
CA GLU A 626 -43.44 20.86 11.23
C GLU A 626 -44.79 21.23 11.88
N GLY A 627 -45.90 20.72 11.36
CA GLY A 627 -47.24 21.00 11.86
C GLY A 627 -47.72 22.44 11.59
N LYS A 628 -47.09 23.18 10.66
CA LYS A 628 -47.41 24.56 10.34
C LYS A 628 -48.51 24.72 9.28
N ILE A 629 -48.68 23.72 8.45
CA ILE A 629 -49.71 23.64 7.41
C ILE A 629 -50.38 22.27 7.39
N SER A 630 -51.59 22.21 6.88
CA SER A 630 -52.32 20.96 6.61
C SER A 630 -52.76 20.90 5.16
N ILE A 631 -52.86 19.69 4.62
CA ILE A 631 -53.40 19.45 3.29
C ILE A 631 -54.84 19.01 3.48
N LEU A 632 -55.76 19.77 2.88
CA LEU A 632 -57.19 19.51 2.92
C LEU A 632 -57.60 18.35 1.98
N PRO A 633 -58.80 17.75 2.14
CA PRO A 633 -59.24 16.64 1.30
C PRO A 633 -59.36 16.99 -0.20
N ASP A 634 -59.51 18.27 -0.54
CA ASP A 634 -59.53 18.79 -1.91
C ASP A 634 -58.13 19.04 -2.50
N GLY A 635 -57.07 18.74 -1.75
CA GLY A 635 -55.67 18.91 -2.17
C GLY A 635 -55.12 20.31 -1.92
N LYS A 636 -55.89 21.24 -1.41
CA LYS A 636 -55.42 22.58 -1.06
C LYS A 636 -54.64 22.58 0.25
N VAL A 637 -53.70 23.51 0.36
CA VAL A 637 -52.84 23.69 1.53
C VAL A 637 -53.36 24.87 2.35
N THR A 638 -53.48 24.69 3.66
CA THR A 638 -53.89 25.73 4.61
C THR A 638 -52.93 25.83 5.77
N ILE A 639 -52.84 27.01 6.40
CA ILE A 639 -52.05 27.21 7.61
C ILE A 639 -52.74 26.60 8.82
N ASN A 640 -52.04 25.93 9.67
CA ASN A 640 -52.54 25.49 10.97
C ASN A 640 -52.55 26.70 11.92
N ARG A 641 -53.72 27.00 12.51
CA ARG A 641 -53.90 28.10 13.48
C ARG A 641 -53.46 27.69 14.87
#